data_2c4d7ba0ac2188d24857471d4b9a1a4d
#
_entry.id   2c4d7ba0ac2188d24857471d4b9a1a4d
#
_cell.length_a   1.000
_cell.length_b   1.000
_cell.length_c   1.000
_cell.angle_alpha   90.00
_cell.angle_beta   90.00
_cell.angle_gamma   90.00
#
_symmetry.space_group_name_H-M   'P 1'
#
loop_
_entity.id
_entity.type
_entity.pdbx_description
1 polymer ?
#
loop_
_entity_poly.entity_id
_entity_poly.type
_entity_poly.pdbx_seq_one_letter_code
_entity_poly.pdbx_strand_id
1 'polypeptide(L)'
;MVIPGTTISHYRITAKLGAGGMGQVFRASDSRLSRDVAIKILPPTTDQNLHQRFTQEARAASALNHPNIVGVYDVGTHEETPYIVSELVEGEPLRDLINRGPVPVRKLLDLATQIADGVAAAHAAGIVHRDLKPENIMIARDGRAKILDFGLAKQQPQSSAIGVTDETLAMTRTQPGLIMGTANYMSPEQARAAASDYRSDQFSFGVILYEMVTGQQPFARATTVQTMSAVLADDPPPIPADAKIPAPLRWIIDRCMAKDPQQRYGSTIDLFHDLRNLRDHASEISISAAPPKRAKQIPKWILPVVLTLVALAAGYTFSRITIPDATDISNHKFTPIATEAHDEVSPAWSPDGKSILYAAAVSGTSQLFVRSLDRAMAVQITQGTDQCYGPFWHPKEPRVYYLANGDLHSIAIAGGQPELVIPRVSAAAISPDGKALVVMKRDPGKLQAGFVEISSPPGSPTKKYLPAPFAGGTYFGGTILQFSPDGSQIFFSVTHPKGPPENWLLPWPNESGKESPKRIFTSLTGRVGSFAWWPDSKRAIISLSDGFDDGHLWLADTRRGLVHAITTGIGAQTYVSLSSDASRIVYTEVDEDFDIMDVPLNGDPLRKVVATSRREFSAVWSPLATQFAYVSDRTGPFEIWLKSTQQGWERPIVRNTDFADGVNAVMTGLAFSPDGGRIAYTRSMLDKNSIWISSPSGGQAVRLTQDDGTGQFAPTWSPDGNWIAFLQISGPSVRLVKAPVGGREAPVAIDAQLGELDLSNPRWSPKGDWITVNTLKGFTVVSPDGKASTKMLGKEHYQRNAWSSDGSVIYGMRVSEGQTLLCSIDPQTGVEKVLRKISNDTYFQEPIDIGQTISLDPSGKSVLMTVKRFKRDIWMLEGFHHAMHSK
;
A
#
# COMPACT_ATOMS: atom_id res chain seq x y z
N MET A 1 -8.74 -55.17 -8.42
CA MET A 1 -9.51 -54.29 -7.51
C MET A 1 -8.80 -54.29 -6.16
N VAL A 2 -8.31 -53.18 -5.71
CA VAL A 2 -7.56 -53.11 -4.42
C VAL A 2 -8.52 -53.21 -3.24
N ILE A 3 -8.24 -54.07 -2.29
CA ILE A 3 -9.06 -54.35 -1.09
C ILE A 3 -8.16 -54.30 0.17
N PRO A 4 -8.68 -54.09 1.35
CA PRO A 4 -7.93 -54.21 2.60
C PRO A 4 -7.14 -55.50 2.65
N GLY A 5 -5.88 -55.47 3.04
CA GLY A 5 -4.94 -56.59 3.00
C GLY A 5 -4.03 -56.65 1.79
N THR A 6 -4.32 -55.93 0.69
CA THR A 6 -3.46 -55.81 -0.48
C THR A 6 -2.17 -55.07 -0.12
N THR A 7 -1.04 -55.50 -0.67
CA THR A 7 0.24 -54.81 -0.51
C THR A 7 0.65 -54.16 -1.87
N ILE A 8 0.83 -52.84 -1.85
CA ILE A 8 1.31 -52.05 -2.98
C ILE A 8 2.74 -51.62 -2.65
N SER A 9 3.75 -52.15 -3.37
CA SER A 9 5.16 -51.94 -3.00
C SER A 9 5.41 -52.40 -1.53
N HIS A 10 5.76 -51.54 -0.64
CA HIS A 10 5.93 -51.81 0.81
C HIS A 10 4.82 -51.22 1.68
N TYR A 11 3.70 -50.77 1.07
CA TYR A 11 2.53 -50.22 1.73
C TYR A 11 1.43 -51.25 1.82
N ARG A 12 1.01 -51.64 3.05
CA ARG A 12 -0.07 -52.54 3.28
C ARG A 12 -1.38 -51.80 3.47
N ILE A 13 -2.34 -51.98 2.59
CA ILE A 13 -3.68 -51.36 2.68
C ILE A 13 -4.41 -51.87 3.92
N THR A 14 -4.87 -50.96 4.79
CA THR A 14 -5.58 -51.29 6.04
C THR A 14 -7.07 -50.97 5.97
N ALA A 15 -7.47 -49.89 5.35
CA ALA A 15 -8.87 -49.46 5.20
C ALA A 15 -9.08 -48.59 3.96
N LYS A 16 -10.31 -48.59 3.45
CA LYS A 16 -10.74 -47.64 2.44
C LYS A 16 -11.18 -46.32 3.10
N LEU A 17 -10.62 -45.18 2.70
CA LEU A 17 -10.99 -43.88 3.24
C LEU A 17 -12.03 -43.16 2.37
N GLY A 18 -11.99 -43.36 1.04
CA GLY A 18 -12.94 -42.72 0.13
C GLY A 18 -12.83 -43.22 -1.32
N ALA A 19 -13.82 -42.87 -2.13
CA ALA A 19 -13.82 -43.10 -3.57
C ALA A 19 -14.50 -41.92 -4.25
N GLY A 20 -13.94 -41.42 -5.36
CA GLY A 20 -14.50 -40.33 -6.16
C GLY A 20 -14.09 -40.46 -7.61
N GLY A 21 -14.48 -39.50 -8.43
CA GLY A 21 -14.18 -39.46 -9.85
C GLY A 21 -12.69 -39.45 -10.23
N MET A 22 -11.81 -39.12 -9.28
CA MET A 22 -10.34 -39.06 -9.45
C MET A 22 -9.63 -40.26 -8.83
N GLY A 23 -10.33 -41.34 -8.50
CA GLY A 23 -9.73 -42.54 -7.92
C GLY A 23 -10.25 -42.95 -6.55
N GLN A 24 -9.52 -43.89 -5.93
CA GLN A 24 -9.85 -44.43 -4.60
C GLN A 24 -8.71 -44.08 -3.63
N VAL A 25 -9.06 -43.68 -2.42
CA VAL A 25 -8.12 -43.36 -1.36
C VAL A 25 -8.21 -44.39 -0.25
N PHE A 26 -7.07 -44.92 0.17
CA PHE A 26 -6.93 -45.93 1.19
C PHE A 26 -5.98 -45.47 2.31
N ARG A 27 -6.25 -45.93 3.56
CA ARG A 27 -5.24 -45.93 4.62
C ARG A 27 -4.32 -47.13 4.40
N ALA A 28 -3.05 -46.93 4.53
CA ALA A 28 -2.05 -47.99 4.44
C ALA A 28 -0.97 -47.82 5.50
N SER A 29 -0.34 -48.93 5.89
CA SER A 29 0.81 -48.92 6.77
C SER A 29 2.08 -49.05 5.93
N ASP A 30 3.00 -48.11 6.10
CA ASP A 30 4.35 -48.16 5.55
C ASP A 30 5.20 -49.12 6.39
N SER A 31 5.53 -50.27 5.84
CA SER A 31 6.27 -51.33 6.54
C SER A 31 7.77 -50.94 6.74
N ARG A 32 8.32 -49.98 6.00
CA ARG A 32 9.70 -49.52 6.13
C ARG A 32 9.88 -48.47 7.22
N LEU A 33 8.93 -47.52 7.30
CA LEU A 33 9.00 -46.41 8.23
C LEU A 33 8.07 -46.51 9.43
N SER A 34 7.30 -47.63 9.53
CA SER A 34 6.37 -47.95 10.64
C SER A 34 5.41 -46.81 10.92
N ARG A 35 4.82 -46.23 9.86
CA ARG A 35 3.83 -45.13 9.95
C ARG A 35 2.62 -45.40 9.07
N ASP A 36 1.50 -44.78 9.42
CA ASP A 36 0.34 -44.78 8.56
C ASP A 36 0.40 -43.67 7.49
N VAL A 37 -0.09 -44.00 6.31
CA VAL A 37 -0.09 -43.10 5.13
C VAL A 37 -1.44 -43.17 4.41
N ALA A 38 -1.73 -42.16 3.60
CA ALA A 38 -2.84 -42.20 2.64
C ALA A 38 -2.30 -42.60 1.26
N ILE A 39 -2.94 -43.57 0.60
CA ILE A 39 -2.62 -43.98 -0.77
C ILE A 39 -3.80 -43.65 -1.67
N LYS A 40 -3.60 -42.80 -2.64
CA LYS A 40 -4.57 -42.50 -3.68
C LYS A 40 -4.22 -43.28 -4.94
N ILE A 41 -5.15 -44.13 -5.40
CA ILE A 41 -5.02 -44.97 -6.59
C ILE A 41 -5.89 -44.36 -7.66
N LEU A 42 -5.33 -44.04 -8.79
CA LEU A 42 -6.02 -43.39 -9.92
C LEU A 42 -6.74 -44.41 -10.79
N PRO A 43 -7.73 -43.99 -11.60
CA PRO A 43 -8.32 -44.87 -12.59
C PRO A 43 -7.30 -45.34 -13.58
N PRO A 44 -7.37 -46.58 -14.08
CA PRO A 44 -6.46 -47.04 -15.15
C PRO A 44 -6.65 -46.20 -16.42
N THR A 45 -5.55 -45.74 -17.02
CA THR A 45 -5.57 -44.96 -18.24
C THR A 45 -4.58 -45.55 -19.23
N THR A 46 -4.98 -45.62 -20.49
CA THR A 46 -4.14 -46.09 -21.62
C THR A 46 -3.30 -44.98 -22.25
N ASP A 47 -3.48 -43.72 -21.84
CA ASP A 47 -2.72 -42.59 -22.36
C ASP A 47 -1.39 -42.41 -21.62
N GLN A 48 -0.29 -42.76 -22.26
CA GLN A 48 1.07 -42.64 -21.74
C GLN A 48 1.48 -41.19 -21.49
N ASN A 49 0.95 -40.22 -22.24
CA ASN A 49 1.24 -38.80 -22.01
C ASN A 49 0.59 -38.32 -20.69
N LEU A 50 -0.59 -38.83 -20.39
CA LEU A 50 -1.27 -38.52 -19.12
C LEU A 50 -0.49 -39.08 -17.91
N HIS A 51 0.12 -40.27 -18.08
CA HIS A 51 0.96 -40.91 -17.05
C HIS A 51 2.25 -40.10 -16.74
N GLN A 52 2.93 -39.64 -17.80
CA GLN A 52 4.17 -38.86 -17.65
C GLN A 52 3.90 -37.52 -17.00
N ARG A 53 2.86 -36.81 -17.41
CA ARG A 53 2.46 -35.52 -16.84
C ARG A 53 2.07 -35.66 -15.38
N PHE A 54 1.25 -36.64 -15.05
CA PHE A 54 0.89 -36.96 -13.69
C PHE A 54 2.10 -37.18 -12.78
N THR A 55 3.08 -37.97 -13.26
CA THR A 55 4.32 -38.21 -12.50
C THR A 55 5.13 -36.93 -12.32
N GLN A 56 5.15 -36.05 -13.31
CA GLN A 56 5.84 -34.75 -13.26
C GLN A 56 5.16 -33.80 -12.28
N GLU A 57 3.82 -33.69 -12.31
CA GLU A 57 3.05 -32.85 -11.39
C GLU A 57 3.13 -33.35 -9.94
N ALA A 58 3.05 -34.66 -9.73
CA ALA A 58 3.22 -35.25 -8.42
C ALA A 58 4.64 -35.04 -7.84
N ARG A 59 5.67 -35.06 -8.69
CA ARG A 59 7.05 -34.70 -8.31
C ARG A 59 7.16 -33.22 -7.94
N ALA A 60 6.51 -32.33 -8.68
CA ALA A 60 6.47 -30.91 -8.36
C ALA A 60 5.76 -30.68 -7.00
N ALA A 61 4.64 -31.33 -6.78
CA ALA A 61 3.91 -31.29 -5.50
C ALA A 61 4.73 -31.86 -4.33
N SER A 62 5.57 -32.89 -4.57
CA SER A 62 6.43 -33.48 -3.53
C SER A 62 7.56 -32.53 -3.06
N ALA A 63 7.88 -31.50 -3.84
CA ALA A 63 8.83 -30.47 -3.43
C ALA A 63 8.24 -29.45 -2.44
N LEU A 64 6.91 -29.40 -2.31
CA LEU A 64 6.24 -28.52 -1.36
C LEU A 64 6.34 -29.08 0.06
N ASN A 65 7.02 -28.38 0.94
CA ASN A 65 7.08 -28.68 2.37
C ASN A 65 6.51 -27.50 3.15
N HIS A 66 5.22 -27.57 3.49
CA HIS A 66 4.51 -26.49 4.18
C HIS A 66 3.51 -27.05 5.20
N PRO A 67 3.36 -26.43 6.39
CA PRO A 67 2.47 -26.96 7.44
C PRO A 67 1.01 -27.07 7.01
N ASN A 68 0.55 -26.25 6.06
CA ASN A 68 -0.84 -26.24 5.57
C ASN A 68 -1.02 -26.95 4.22
N ILE A 69 -0.03 -27.69 3.74
CA ILE A 69 -0.10 -28.55 2.55
C ILE A 69 0.18 -29.99 2.96
N VAL A 70 -0.56 -30.94 2.39
CA VAL A 70 -0.31 -32.36 2.62
C VAL A 70 0.97 -32.79 1.93
N GLY A 71 1.89 -33.36 2.69
CA GLY A 71 3.17 -33.85 2.18
C GLY A 71 2.99 -35.09 1.29
N VAL A 72 3.54 -35.06 0.07
CA VAL A 72 3.61 -36.24 -0.82
C VAL A 72 4.90 -36.98 -0.50
N TYR A 73 4.79 -38.28 -0.16
CA TYR A 73 5.91 -39.12 0.28
C TYR A 73 6.47 -39.96 -0.83
N ASP A 74 5.62 -40.48 -1.72
CA ASP A 74 6.04 -41.38 -2.77
C ASP A 74 5.05 -41.37 -3.95
N VAL A 75 5.51 -41.74 -5.13
CA VAL A 75 4.73 -41.86 -6.37
C VAL A 75 5.17 -43.09 -7.11
N GLY A 76 4.25 -43.95 -7.50
CA GLY A 76 4.57 -45.18 -8.18
C GLY A 76 3.46 -45.72 -9.08
N THR A 77 3.69 -46.88 -9.62
CA THR A 77 2.70 -47.66 -10.41
C THR A 77 2.55 -49.06 -9.81
N HIS A 78 1.32 -49.56 -9.79
CA HIS A 78 0.97 -50.93 -9.40
C HIS A 78 0.02 -51.50 -10.42
N GLU A 79 0.38 -52.61 -11.07
CA GLU A 79 -0.38 -53.20 -12.16
C GLU A 79 -0.83 -52.19 -13.23
N GLU A 80 0.14 -51.35 -13.72
CA GLU A 80 -0.09 -50.27 -14.66
C GLU A 80 -0.95 -49.10 -14.13
N THR A 81 -1.44 -49.17 -12.90
CA THR A 81 -2.26 -48.14 -12.27
C THR A 81 -1.37 -47.21 -11.42
N PRO A 82 -1.36 -45.90 -11.65
CA PRO A 82 -0.57 -44.96 -10.87
C PRO A 82 -1.16 -44.77 -9.47
N TYR A 83 -0.27 -44.58 -8.51
CA TYR A 83 -0.66 -44.26 -7.14
C TYR A 83 0.22 -43.15 -6.56
N ILE A 84 -0.33 -42.40 -5.60
CA ILE A 84 0.38 -41.40 -4.79
C ILE A 84 0.27 -41.81 -3.34
N VAL A 85 1.39 -41.72 -2.62
CA VAL A 85 1.43 -41.87 -1.18
C VAL A 85 1.65 -40.53 -0.52
N SER A 86 0.79 -40.17 0.42
CA SER A 86 0.83 -38.89 1.11
C SER A 86 0.67 -39.03 2.61
N GLU A 87 0.89 -37.96 3.31
CA GLU A 87 0.55 -37.76 4.71
C GLU A 87 -0.90 -38.17 4.97
N LEU A 88 -1.14 -39.01 5.99
CA LEU A 88 -2.47 -39.29 6.48
C LEU A 88 -2.91 -38.21 7.45
N VAL A 89 -3.88 -37.38 7.05
CA VAL A 89 -4.44 -36.33 7.91
C VAL A 89 -5.61 -36.91 8.69
N GLU A 90 -5.46 -37.03 10.01
CA GLU A 90 -6.57 -37.42 10.92
C GLU A 90 -7.39 -36.17 11.27
N GLY A 91 -8.62 -36.08 10.76
CA GLY A 91 -9.48 -34.90 10.91
C GLY A 91 -10.74 -34.99 10.09
N GLU A 92 -11.36 -33.85 9.84
CA GLU A 92 -12.60 -33.75 9.04
C GLU A 92 -12.40 -32.83 7.84
N PRO A 93 -13.10 -33.05 6.71
CA PRO A 93 -13.11 -32.11 5.60
C PRO A 93 -13.72 -30.76 6.00
N LEU A 94 -13.24 -29.65 5.44
CA LEU A 94 -13.85 -28.31 5.61
C LEU A 94 -15.33 -28.32 5.19
N ARG A 95 -15.70 -29.15 4.21
CA ARG A 95 -17.08 -29.40 3.79
C ARG A 95 -18.00 -29.78 4.95
N ASP A 96 -17.57 -30.67 5.82
CA ASP A 96 -18.35 -31.14 6.96
C ASP A 96 -18.56 -30.05 8.00
N LEU A 97 -17.56 -29.18 8.19
CA LEU A 97 -17.69 -27.99 9.04
C LEU A 97 -18.72 -27.01 8.47
N ILE A 98 -18.66 -26.70 7.17
CA ILE A 98 -19.59 -25.77 6.50
C ILE A 98 -21.02 -26.31 6.50
N ASN A 99 -21.22 -27.62 6.34
CA ASN A 99 -22.54 -28.26 6.36
C ASN A 99 -23.26 -28.14 7.73
N ARG A 100 -22.53 -27.81 8.80
CA ARG A 100 -23.13 -27.56 10.14
C ARG A 100 -23.68 -26.13 10.27
N GLY A 101 -23.49 -25.27 9.26
CA GLY A 101 -23.90 -23.88 9.19
C GLY A 101 -22.75 -22.87 9.14
N PRO A 102 -23.03 -21.58 9.17
CA PRO A 102 -22.02 -20.53 9.09
C PRO A 102 -20.93 -20.69 10.15
N VAL A 103 -19.68 -20.54 9.72
CA VAL A 103 -18.52 -20.74 10.61
C VAL A 103 -18.32 -19.47 11.46
N PRO A 104 -18.15 -19.58 12.79
CA PRO A 104 -17.86 -18.43 13.65
C PRO A 104 -16.64 -17.64 13.14
N VAL A 105 -16.75 -16.33 13.09
CA VAL A 105 -15.78 -15.43 12.44
C VAL A 105 -14.33 -15.67 12.88
N ARG A 106 -14.09 -15.87 14.18
CA ARG A 106 -12.74 -16.14 14.70
C ARG A 106 -12.18 -17.43 14.11
N LYS A 107 -12.96 -18.52 14.13
CA LYS A 107 -12.55 -19.81 13.56
C LYS A 107 -12.39 -19.72 12.04
N LEU A 108 -13.25 -18.96 11.38
CA LEU A 108 -13.14 -18.68 9.94
C LEU A 108 -11.82 -17.99 9.62
N LEU A 109 -11.46 -16.90 10.32
CA LEU A 109 -10.22 -16.17 10.10
C LEU A 109 -8.98 -17.03 10.37
N ASP A 110 -9.01 -17.87 11.42
CA ASP A 110 -7.93 -18.80 11.71
C ASP A 110 -7.72 -19.80 10.57
N LEU A 111 -8.79 -20.41 10.06
CA LEU A 111 -8.73 -21.36 8.95
C LEU A 111 -8.39 -20.66 7.62
N ALA A 112 -9.03 -19.53 7.33
CA ALA A 112 -8.79 -18.75 6.12
C ALA A 112 -7.32 -18.33 5.98
N THR A 113 -6.72 -17.85 7.07
CA THR A 113 -5.30 -17.48 7.10
C THR A 113 -4.40 -18.66 6.79
N GLN A 114 -4.68 -19.82 7.37
CA GLN A 114 -3.88 -21.04 7.14
C GLN A 114 -4.02 -21.57 5.70
N ILE A 115 -5.23 -21.53 5.13
CA ILE A 115 -5.47 -21.94 3.74
C ILE A 115 -4.75 -21.00 2.78
N ALA A 116 -4.88 -19.68 3.00
CA ALA A 116 -4.20 -18.67 2.18
C ALA A 116 -2.68 -18.81 2.24
N ASP A 117 -2.10 -19.12 3.40
CA ASP A 117 -0.66 -19.39 3.58
C ASP A 117 -0.20 -20.59 2.74
N GLY A 118 -0.92 -21.70 2.80
CA GLY A 118 -0.63 -22.88 1.99
C GLY A 118 -0.76 -22.63 0.49
N VAL A 119 -1.82 -21.93 0.05
CA VAL A 119 -2.01 -21.59 -1.37
C VAL A 119 -0.92 -20.63 -1.85
N ALA A 120 -0.55 -19.63 -1.03
CA ALA A 120 0.52 -18.68 -1.35
C ALA A 120 1.89 -19.39 -1.49
N ALA A 121 2.20 -20.34 -0.61
CA ALA A 121 3.43 -21.13 -0.70
C ALA A 121 3.49 -21.97 -1.98
N ALA A 122 2.38 -22.57 -2.40
CA ALA A 122 2.30 -23.31 -3.67
C ALA A 122 2.48 -22.39 -4.87
N HIS A 123 1.83 -21.23 -4.90
CA HIS A 123 1.95 -20.25 -5.97
C HIS A 123 3.36 -19.68 -6.08
N ALA A 124 4.05 -19.44 -4.96
CA ALA A 124 5.45 -19.02 -4.95
C ALA A 124 6.39 -20.06 -5.56
N ALA A 125 6.03 -21.36 -5.47
CA ALA A 125 6.73 -22.46 -6.14
C ALA A 125 6.27 -22.69 -7.61
N GLY A 126 5.40 -21.83 -8.14
CA GLY A 126 4.86 -21.95 -9.51
C GLY A 126 3.77 -23.01 -9.66
N ILE A 127 3.20 -23.51 -8.58
CA ILE A 127 2.19 -24.58 -8.57
C ILE A 127 0.81 -23.98 -8.30
N VAL A 128 -0.12 -24.14 -9.24
CA VAL A 128 -1.52 -23.69 -9.16
C VAL A 128 -2.41 -24.88 -8.84
N HIS A 129 -3.35 -24.73 -7.88
CA HIS A 129 -4.19 -25.84 -7.43
C HIS A 129 -5.27 -26.25 -8.43
N ARG A 130 -5.93 -25.29 -9.06
CA ARG A 130 -6.96 -25.42 -10.12
C ARG A 130 -8.26 -26.16 -9.76
N ASP A 131 -8.35 -26.77 -8.58
CA ASP A 131 -9.54 -27.47 -8.08
C ASP A 131 -9.71 -27.20 -6.57
N LEU A 132 -9.48 -25.97 -6.13
CA LEU A 132 -9.62 -25.59 -4.74
C LEU A 132 -11.10 -25.55 -4.34
N LYS A 133 -11.46 -26.38 -3.35
CA LYS A 133 -12.83 -26.54 -2.85
C LYS A 133 -12.81 -27.12 -1.43
N PRO A 134 -13.89 -27.01 -0.64
CA PRO A 134 -13.92 -27.47 0.74
C PRO A 134 -13.62 -28.97 0.94
N GLU A 135 -13.90 -29.81 -0.05
CA GLU A 135 -13.60 -31.23 -0.05
C GLU A 135 -12.10 -31.52 -0.10
N ASN A 136 -11.31 -30.59 -0.68
CA ASN A 136 -9.86 -30.69 -0.81
C ASN A 136 -9.12 -29.98 0.32
N ILE A 137 -9.81 -29.64 1.43
CA ILE A 137 -9.22 -29.02 2.61
C ILE A 137 -9.62 -29.84 3.83
N MET A 138 -8.64 -30.42 4.55
CA MET A 138 -8.84 -31.14 5.80
C MET A 138 -8.55 -30.25 7.00
N ILE A 139 -9.35 -30.38 8.04
CA ILE A 139 -9.09 -29.79 9.35
C ILE A 139 -8.59 -30.89 10.26
N ALA A 140 -7.31 -30.89 10.57
CA ALA A 140 -6.70 -31.88 11.45
C ALA A 140 -7.18 -31.72 12.91
N ARG A 141 -6.98 -32.75 13.73
CA ARG A 141 -7.42 -32.75 15.14
C ARG A 141 -6.82 -31.64 15.99
N ASP A 142 -5.64 -31.13 15.61
CA ASP A 142 -4.97 -30.00 16.25
C ASP A 142 -5.48 -28.63 15.77
N GLY A 143 -6.48 -28.59 14.88
CA GLY A 143 -7.10 -27.38 14.33
C GLY A 143 -6.38 -26.81 13.10
N ARG A 144 -5.34 -27.47 12.58
CA ARG A 144 -4.65 -27.02 11.37
C ARG A 144 -5.43 -27.37 10.11
N ALA A 145 -5.50 -26.41 9.20
CA ALA A 145 -5.97 -26.66 7.84
C ALA A 145 -4.83 -27.28 6.99
N LYS A 146 -5.16 -28.34 6.26
CA LYS A 146 -4.27 -29.03 5.32
C LYS A 146 -4.90 -29.10 3.94
N ILE A 147 -4.26 -28.55 2.93
CA ILE A 147 -4.72 -28.56 1.52
C ILE A 147 -4.27 -29.86 0.88
N LEU A 148 -5.23 -30.55 0.25
CA LEU A 148 -5.03 -31.81 -0.46
C LEU A 148 -4.96 -31.57 -1.97
N ASP A 149 -4.41 -32.53 -2.72
CA ASP A 149 -4.62 -32.75 -4.16
C ASP A 149 -4.38 -31.55 -5.08
N PHE A 150 -3.19 -30.96 -5.07
CA PHE A 150 -2.79 -29.93 -6.04
C PHE A 150 -2.87 -30.50 -7.47
N GLY A 151 -3.78 -29.96 -8.26
CA GLY A 151 -3.90 -29.96 -9.74
C GLY A 151 -3.66 -31.23 -10.58
N LEU A 152 -3.47 -32.39 -9.95
CA LEU A 152 -2.99 -33.64 -10.56
C LEU A 152 -3.87 -34.24 -11.70
N ALA A 153 -4.97 -33.58 -12.09
CA ALA A 153 -5.93 -34.24 -13.03
C ALA A 153 -6.63 -33.30 -14.04
N LYS A 154 -6.37 -31.98 -14.06
CA LYS A 154 -7.09 -31.05 -14.95
C LYS A 154 -6.12 -30.20 -15.77
N GLN A 155 -5.72 -30.69 -16.96
CA GLN A 155 -5.12 -29.82 -17.97
C GLN A 155 -6.03 -29.63 -19.19
N GLN A 156 -6.14 -28.35 -19.63
CA GLN A 156 -6.66 -27.99 -20.93
C GLN A 156 -5.64 -28.38 -22.03
N PRO A 157 -6.08 -28.81 -23.19
CA PRO A 157 -5.17 -29.00 -24.33
C PRO A 157 -4.61 -27.62 -24.72
N GLN A 158 -3.27 -27.48 -24.77
CA GLN A 158 -2.64 -26.35 -25.44
C GLN A 158 -3.06 -26.40 -26.91
N SER A 159 -3.83 -25.41 -27.35
CA SER A 159 -4.18 -25.24 -28.75
C SER A 159 -2.95 -24.86 -29.56
N SER A 160 -2.33 -25.85 -30.21
CA SER A 160 -1.70 -25.62 -31.50
C SER A 160 -2.82 -25.35 -32.52
N ALA A 161 -2.74 -24.21 -33.19
CA ALA A 161 -3.69 -23.72 -34.15
C ALA A 161 -4.06 -24.79 -35.22
N ILE A 162 -5.32 -25.21 -35.27
CA ILE A 162 -6.04 -25.66 -36.48
C ILE A 162 -7.53 -25.77 -36.09
N GLY A 163 -8.37 -25.23 -36.95
CA GLY A 163 -9.82 -25.07 -36.94
C GLY A 163 -10.68 -26.00 -36.08
N VAL A 164 -11.43 -25.38 -35.15
CA VAL A 164 -12.46 -26.06 -34.35
C VAL A 164 -13.75 -26.08 -35.17
N THR A 165 -14.22 -27.28 -35.57
CA THR A 165 -15.58 -27.51 -36.08
C THR A 165 -16.51 -27.85 -34.92
N ASP A 166 -17.80 -27.48 -35.04
CA ASP A 166 -18.90 -27.63 -34.07
C ASP A 166 -19.10 -29.03 -33.45
N GLU A 167 -18.46 -30.08 -34.01
CA GLU A 167 -18.57 -31.44 -33.50
C GLU A 167 -17.74 -31.75 -32.23
N THR A 168 -16.70 -30.94 -31.92
CA THR A 168 -15.84 -31.13 -30.73
C THR A 168 -16.52 -30.67 -29.44
N LEU A 169 -17.56 -29.82 -29.50
CA LEU A 169 -18.39 -29.41 -28.38
C LEU A 169 -19.44 -30.47 -27.99
N ALA A 170 -19.72 -31.43 -28.85
CA ALA A 170 -20.70 -32.48 -28.60
C ALA A 170 -20.13 -33.67 -27.79
N MET A 171 -18.81 -33.94 -27.85
CA MET A 171 -18.20 -35.09 -27.18
C MET A 171 -17.94 -34.88 -25.68
N THR A 172 -17.96 -33.67 -25.18
CA THR A 172 -17.85 -33.37 -23.74
C THR A 172 -19.21 -33.51 -23.00
N ARG A 173 -20.27 -33.92 -23.69
CA ARG A 173 -21.65 -33.93 -23.20
C ARG A 173 -22.17 -35.24 -22.59
N THR A 174 -21.40 -36.33 -22.58
CA THR A 174 -21.95 -37.63 -22.15
C THR A 174 -21.12 -38.39 -21.16
N GLN A 175 -21.10 -37.91 -19.89
CA GLN A 175 -21.02 -38.80 -18.74
C GLN A 175 -21.85 -38.19 -17.58
N PRO A 176 -23.06 -38.72 -17.27
CA PRO A 176 -23.86 -38.29 -16.12
C PRO A 176 -23.18 -38.77 -14.84
N GLY A 177 -22.76 -37.90 -13.98
CA GLY A 177 -22.26 -38.20 -12.64
C GLY A 177 -20.94 -37.55 -12.22
N LEU A 178 -20.10 -37.05 -13.12
CA LEU A 178 -18.74 -36.62 -12.75
C LEU A 178 -18.53 -35.11 -12.57
N ILE A 179 -19.51 -34.25 -12.82
CA ILE A 179 -19.33 -32.78 -12.89
C ILE A 179 -20.17 -32.01 -11.88
N MET A 180 -21.08 -32.64 -11.13
CA MET A 180 -22.14 -31.94 -10.40
C MET A 180 -21.68 -31.09 -9.19
N GLY A 181 -20.52 -31.30 -8.61
CA GLY A 181 -20.02 -30.56 -7.42
C GLY A 181 -18.91 -29.53 -7.72
N THR A 182 -18.14 -29.71 -8.77
CA THR A 182 -16.93 -28.91 -9.02
C THR A 182 -17.23 -27.56 -9.71
N ALA A 183 -18.31 -27.44 -10.44
CA ALA A 183 -18.66 -26.22 -11.19
C ALA A 183 -18.91 -25.00 -10.26
N ASN A 184 -19.32 -25.22 -9.02
CA ASN A 184 -19.67 -24.19 -8.06
C ASN A 184 -18.47 -23.34 -7.59
N TYR A 185 -17.24 -23.86 -7.73
CA TYR A 185 -16.00 -23.20 -7.32
C TYR A 185 -15.09 -22.81 -8.49
N MET A 186 -15.52 -23.07 -9.73
CA MET A 186 -14.76 -22.68 -10.92
C MET A 186 -14.67 -21.18 -11.05
N SER A 187 -13.51 -20.68 -11.49
CA SER A 187 -13.36 -19.28 -11.84
C SER A 187 -13.98 -18.97 -13.21
N PRO A 188 -14.30 -17.69 -13.50
CA PRO A 188 -14.84 -17.29 -14.82
C PRO A 188 -13.95 -17.70 -15.99
N GLU A 189 -12.63 -17.60 -15.86
CA GLU A 189 -11.67 -18.02 -16.87
C GLU A 189 -11.67 -19.53 -17.08
N GLN A 190 -11.81 -20.32 -16.01
CA GLN A 190 -11.97 -21.78 -16.12
C GLN A 190 -13.29 -22.16 -16.80
N ALA A 191 -14.38 -21.45 -16.46
CA ALA A 191 -15.69 -21.67 -17.09
C ALA A 191 -15.71 -21.32 -18.59
N ARG A 192 -14.84 -20.38 -19.03
CA ARG A 192 -14.61 -20.03 -20.46
C ARG A 192 -13.62 -20.96 -21.15
N ALA A 193 -13.02 -21.91 -20.46
CA ALA A 193 -11.89 -22.72 -20.96
C ALA A 193 -10.69 -21.83 -21.40
N ALA A 194 -10.52 -20.65 -20.81
CA ALA A 194 -9.40 -19.75 -21.04
C ALA A 194 -8.17 -20.16 -20.22
N ALA A 195 -7.00 -19.61 -20.56
CA ALA A 195 -5.79 -19.82 -19.76
C ALA A 195 -6.01 -19.35 -18.32
N SER A 196 -5.73 -20.21 -17.35
CA SER A 196 -5.90 -19.95 -15.93
C SER A 196 -4.56 -19.92 -15.20
N ASP A 197 -4.32 -18.90 -14.40
CA ASP A 197 -3.16 -18.73 -13.53
C ASP A 197 -3.53 -18.89 -12.05
N TYR A 198 -2.67 -18.50 -11.13
CA TYR A 198 -2.87 -18.54 -9.68
C TYR A 198 -4.10 -17.74 -9.21
N ARG A 199 -4.58 -16.76 -9.99
CA ARG A 199 -5.78 -15.97 -9.66
C ARG A 199 -7.07 -16.77 -9.75
N SER A 200 -7.06 -17.90 -10.48
CA SER A 200 -8.20 -18.84 -10.47
C SER A 200 -8.41 -19.46 -9.09
N ASP A 201 -7.32 -19.81 -8.38
CA ASP A 201 -7.42 -20.33 -7.01
C ASP A 201 -7.89 -19.25 -6.02
N GLN A 202 -7.54 -17.98 -6.25
CA GLN A 202 -8.05 -16.86 -5.45
C GLN A 202 -9.57 -16.72 -5.59
N PHE A 203 -10.11 -16.88 -6.81
CA PHE A 203 -11.56 -16.87 -7.02
C PHE A 203 -12.23 -18.03 -6.27
N SER A 204 -11.74 -19.26 -6.44
CA SER A 204 -12.25 -20.44 -5.75
C SER A 204 -12.20 -20.28 -4.23
N PHE A 205 -11.12 -19.66 -3.72
CA PHE A 205 -10.97 -19.35 -2.30
C PHE A 205 -11.98 -18.29 -1.84
N GLY A 206 -12.25 -17.27 -2.63
CA GLY A 206 -13.30 -16.28 -2.37
C GLY A 206 -14.69 -16.93 -2.23
N VAL A 207 -15.01 -17.89 -3.11
CA VAL A 207 -16.25 -18.68 -3.05
C VAL A 207 -16.31 -19.50 -1.76
N ILE A 208 -15.20 -20.14 -1.35
CA ILE A 208 -15.11 -20.87 -0.08
C ILE A 208 -15.34 -19.94 1.12
N LEU A 209 -14.72 -18.78 1.14
CA LEU A 209 -14.90 -17.79 2.22
C LEU A 209 -16.36 -17.31 2.30
N TYR A 210 -16.98 -17.01 1.15
CA TYR A 210 -18.40 -16.64 1.10
C TYR A 210 -19.28 -17.74 1.69
N GLU A 211 -19.04 -19.00 1.30
CA GLU A 211 -19.79 -20.16 1.82
C GLU A 211 -19.56 -20.40 3.31
N MET A 212 -18.32 -20.20 3.80
CA MET A 212 -18.03 -20.29 5.26
C MET A 212 -18.80 -19.23 6.07
N VAL A 213 -19.00 -18.03 5.48
CA VAL A 213 -19.73 -16.92 6.12
C VAL A 213 -21.24 -17.16 6.11
N THR A 214 -21.79 -17.59 4.96
CA THR A 214 -23.24 -17.61 4.73
C THR A 214 -23.87 -19.00 4.88
N GLY A 215 -23.07 -20.06 4.80
CA GLY A 215 -23.56 -21.44 4.65
C GLY A 215 -24.15 -21.74 3.27
N GLN A 216 -24.02 -20.82 2.29
CA GLN A 216 -24.60 -20.93 0.96
C GLN A 216 -23.57 -20.69 -0.14
N GLN A 217 -23.68 -21.41 -1.24
CA GLN A 217 -22.82 -21.23 -2.41
C GLN A 217 -23.35 -20.09 -3.28
N PRO A 218 -22.52 -19.07 -3.61
CA PRO A 218 -23.02 -17.85 -4.27
C PRO A 218 -23.55 -18.07 -5.68
N PHE A 219 -22.99 -19.02 -6.42
CA PHE A 219 -23.30 -19.23 -7.84
C PHE A 219 -24.07 -20.54 -8.12
N ALA A 220 -24.42 -21.33 -7.10
CA ALA A 220 -25.12 -22.59 -7.30
C ALA A 220 -26.51 -22.38 -7.93
N ARG A 221 -26.80 -23.15 -8.99
CA ARG A 221 -28.09 -23.16 -9.71
C ARG A 221 -28.53 -24.61 -9.92
N ALA A 222 -29.73 -24.81 -10.44
CA ALA A 222 -30.34 -26.13 -10.62
C ALA A 222 -29.58 -27.04 -11.60
N THR A 223 -28.83 -26.47 -12.56
CA THR A 223 -28.02 -27.22 -13.51
C THR A 223 -26.58 -26.68 -13.57
N THR A 224 -25.63 -27.56 -13.96
CA THR A 224 -24.22 -27.18 -14.15
C THR A 224 -24.05 -26.04 -15.15
N VAL A 225 -24.83 -26.04 -16.24
CA VAL A 225 -24.78 -24.98 -17.26
C VAL A 225 -25.26 -23.65 -16.70
N GLN A 226 -26.34 -23.64 -15.93
CA GLN A 226 -26.84 -22.44 -15.26
C GLN A 226 -25.83 -21.94 -14.19
N THR A 227 -25.17 -22.84 -13.48
CA THR A 227 -24.10 -22.49 -12.52
C THR A 227 -22.92 -21.84 -13.25
N MET A 228 -22.46 -22.41 -14.36
CA MET A 228 -21.40 -21.80 -15.16
C MET A 228 -21.79 -20.42 -15.69
N SER A 229 -23.05 -20.26 -16.18
CA SER A 229 -23.58 -18.96 -16.59
C SER A 229 -23.57 -17.95 -15.45
N ALA A 230 -23.97 -18.35 -14.24
CA ALA A 230 -23.94 -17.50 -13.06
C ALA A 230 -22.50 -17.12 -12.66
N VAL A 231 -21.54 -18.04 -12.73
CA VAL A 231 -20.13 -17.75 -12.50
C VAL A 231 -19.60 -16.71 -13.49
N LEU A 232 -20.08 -16.75 -14.73
CA LEU A 232 -19.62 -15.84 -15.80
C LEU A 232 -20.24 -14.44 -15.71
N ALA A 233 -21.51 -14.32 -15.32
CA ALA A 233 -22.31 -13.11 -15.50
C ALA A 233 -22.93 -12.54 -14.21
N ASP A 234 -23.31 -13.39 -13.24
CA ASP A 234 -24.04 -12.93 -12.06
C ASP A 234 -23.09 -12.42 -10.98
N ASP A 235 -23.45 -11.33 -10.32
CA ASP A 235 -22.78 -10.94 -9.07
C ASP A 235 -23.17 -11.92 -7.92
N PRO A 236 -22.27 -12.16 -6.96
CA PRO A 236 -22.63 -12.94 -5.80
C PRO A 236 -23.73 -12.25 -4.99
N PRO A 237 -24.68 -12.98 -4.42
CA PRO A 237 -25.68 -12.39 -3.54
C PRO A 237 -25.00 -11.62 -2.39
N PRO A 238 -25.55 -10.47 -1.94
CA PRO A 238 -24.94 -9.71 -0.86
C PRO A 238 -24.93 -10.57 0.42
N ILE A 239 -23.82 -10.55 1.13
CA ILE A 239 -23.68 -11.23 2.44
C ILE A 239 -24.69 -10.58 3.42
N PRO A 240 -25.57 -11.36 4.06
CA PRO A 240 -26.58 -10.84 4.97
C PRO A 240 -25.99 -9.96 6.08
N ALA A 241 -26.69 -8.88 6.45
CA ALA A 241 -26.22 -7.95 7.47
C ALA A 241 -26.09 -8.58 8.87
N ASP A 242 -26.91 -9.61 9.14
CA ASP A 242 -26.88 -10.39 10.39
C ASP A 242 -25.72 -11.39 10.49
N ALA A 243 -24.95 -11.61 9.43
CA ALA A 243 -23.75 -12.44 9.44
C ALA A 243 -22.63 -11.91 10.35
N LYS A 244 -22.72 -10.64 10.84
CA LYS A 244 -21.80 -10.00 11.81
C LYS A 244 -20.32 -10.20 11.49
N ILE A 245 -19.95 -10.14 10.21
CA ILE A 245 -18.55 -10.23 9.77
C ILE A 245 -17.90 -8.84 9.70
N PRO A 246 -16.60 -8.74 9.99
CA PRO A 246 -15.84 -7.49 9.79
C PRO A 246 -15.90 -7.03 8.32
N ALA A 247 -16.06 -5.73 8.09
CA ALA A 247 -16.09 -5.18 6.74
C ALA A 247 -14.85 -5.51 5.89
N PRO A 248 -13.63 -5.51 6.44
CA PRO A 248 -12.46 -5.96 5.68
C PRO A 248 -12.58 -7.40 5.17
N LEU A 249 -13.20 -8.30 5.92
CA LEU A 249 -13.44 -9.68 5.44
C LEU A 249 -14.37 -9.69 4.23
N ARG A 250 -15.40 -8.85 4.22
CA ARG A 250 -16.30 -8.71 3.07
C ARG A 250 -15.54 -8.26 1.82
N TRP A 251 -14.70 -7.23 1.95
CA TRP A 251 -13.89 -6.75 0.82
C TRP A 251 -12.90 -7.79 0.28
N ILE A 252 -12.28 -8.57 1.18
CA ILE A 252 -11.42 -9.68 0.77
C ILE A 252 -12.21 -10.68 -0.08
N ILE A 253 -13.42 -11.05 0.38
CA ILE A 253 -14.32 -11.98 -0.32
C ILE A 253 -14.72 -11.41 -1.69
N ASP A 254 -15.18 -10.17 -1.75
CA ASP A 254 -15.62 -9.51 -2.98
C ASP A 254 -14.47 -9.38 -3.97
N ARG A 255 -13.28 -8.97 -3.52
CA ARG A 255 -12.08 -8.87 -4.35
C ARG A 255 -11.64 -10.21 -4.91
N CYS A 256 -11.64 -11.26 -4.11
CA CYS A 256 -11.34 -12.61 -4.59
C CYS A 256 -12.33 -13.06 -5.66
N MET A 257 -13.62 -12.74 -5.53
CA MET A 257 -14.67 -13.14 -6.46
C MET A 257 -14.87 -12.19 -7.65
N ALA A 258 -14.01 -11.20 -7.85
CA ALA A 258 -14.04 -10.32 -9.01
C ALA A 258 -14.01 -11.13 -10.32
N LYS A 259 -14.87 -10.77 -11.29
CA LYS A 259 -15.00 -11.51 -12.56
C LYS A 259 -13.76 -11.36 -13.44
N ASP A 260 -13.16 -10.17 -13.45
CA ASP A 260 -11.88 -9.91 -14.10
C ASP A 260 -10.73 -10.39 -13.18
N PRO A 261 -9.86 -11.31 -13.62
CA PRO A 261 -8.72 -11.76 -12.83
C PRO A 261 -7.77 -10.62 -12.42
N GLN A 262 -7.70 -9.55 -13.20
CA GLN A 262 -6.83 -8.41 -12.89
C GLN A 262 -7.31 -7.56 -11.72
N GLN A 263 -8.59 -7.64 -11.38
CA GLN A 263 -9.17 -6.97 -10.21
C GLN A 263 -9.00 -7.76 -8.91
N ARG A 264 -8.52 -9.00 -8.98
CA ARG A 264 -8.19 -9.83 -7.81
C ARG A 264 -6.85 -9.41 -7.21
N TYR A 265 -6.30 -10.22 -6.32
CA TYR A 265 -4.99 -9.95 -5.74
C TYR A 265 -3.87 -10.16 -6.77
N GLY A 266 -2.93 -9.21 -6.83
CA GLY A 266 -1.72 -9.34 -7.66
C GLY A 266 -0.81 -10.49 -7.21
N SER A 267 -0.89 -10.88 -5.93
CA SER A 267 -0.19 -12.03 -5.35
C SER A 267 -1.06 -12.70 -4.28
N THR A 268 -0.99 -14.02 -4.16
CA THR A 268 -1.73 -14.74 -3.10
C THR A 268 -1.13 -14.55 -1.72
N ILE A 269 0.13 -14.15 -1.64
CA ILE A 269 0.75 -13.76 -0.38
C ILE A 269 0.11 -12.50 0.22
N ASP A 270 -0.35 -11.56 -0.62
CA ASP A 270 -1.05 -10.36 -0.17
C ASP A 270 -2.42 -10.72 0.44
N LEU A 271 -3.14 -11.62 -0.19
CA LEU A 271 -4.38 -12.18 0.35
C LEU A 271 -4.16 -12.84 1.73
N PHE A 272 -3.08 -13.60 1.89
CA PHE A 272 -2.69 -14.18 3.18
C PHE A 272 -2.43 -13.10 4.23
N HIS A 273 -1.68 -12.05 3.88
CA HIS A 273 -1.36 -10.96 4.82
C HIS A 273 -2.60 -10.19 5.25
N ASP A 274 -3.52 -9.89 4.34
CA ASP A 274 -4.78 -9.22 4.67
C ASP A 274 -5.62 -10.05 5.65
N LEU A 275 -5.73 -11.36 5.42
CA LEU A 275 -6.44 -12.27 6.33
C LEU A 275 -5.74 -12.40 7.68
N ARG A 276 -4.42 -12.46 7.71
CA ARG A 276 -3.63 -12.52 8.93
C ARG A 276 -3.79 -11.25 9.77
N ASN A 277 -3.67 -10.08 9.14
CA ASN A 277 -3.88 -8.80 9.79
C ASN A 277 -5.28 -8.72 10.40
N LEU A 278 -6.30 -9.12 9.64
CA LEU A 278 -7.67 -9.14 10.13
C LEU A 278 -7.86 -10.10 11.30
N ARG A 279 -7.27 -11.29 11.28
CA ARG A 279 -7.30 -12.27 12.38
C ARG A 279 -6.64 -11.73 13.64
N ASP A 280 -5.44 -11.13 13.51
CA ASP A 280 -4.63 -10.69 14.63
C ASP A 280 -5.26 -9.47 15.35
N HIS A 281 -6.03 -8.64 14.64
CA HIS A 281 -6.78 -7.52 15.21
C HIS A 281 -8.25 -7.85 15.56
N ALA A 282 -8.73 -9.06 15.25
CA ALA A 282 -10.11 -9.46 15.57
C ALA A 282 -10.42 -9.52 17.08
N SER A 283 -9.41 -9.61 17.93
CA SER A 283 -9.57 -9.58 19.40
C SER A 283 -9.86 -8.17 19.95
N GLU A 284 -9.51 -7.10 19.25
CA GLU A 284 -9.82 -5.73 19.62
C GLU A 284 -11.27 -5.34 19.29
N ILE A 285 -11.92 -6.07 18.39
CA ILE A 285 -13.30 -5.85 17.95
C ILE A 285 -14.33 -6.50 18.89
N SER A 286 -13.91 -7.33 19.84
CA SER A 286 -14.79 -8.15 20.70
C SER A 286 -14.84 -7.73 22.17
N ILE A 287 -14.78 -6.45 22.49
CA ILE A 287 -15.10 -5.98 23.84
C ILE A 287 -16.48 -5.31 23.85
N SER A 288 -17.54 -6.09 23.81
CA SER A 288 -18.84 -5.70 24.41
C SER A 288 -19.74 -6.93 24.55
N ALA A 289 -19.77 -7.51 25.69
CA ALA A 289 -20.92 -8.05 26.43
C ALA A 289 -20.47 -9.11 27.47
N ALA A 290 -20.35 -8.67 28.72
CA ALA A 290 -20.36 -9.57 29.87
C ALA A 290 -21.69 -9.42 30.61
N PRO A 291 -22.37 -10.50 31.01
CA PRO A 291 -23.65 -10.44 31.73
C PRO A 291 -23.45 -10.06 33.22
N PRO A 292 -24.41 -9.37 33.86
CA PRO A 292 -24.25 -8.85 35.21
C PRO A 292 -24.38 -9.95 36.29
N LYS A 293 -23.46 -9.93 37.22
CA LYS A 293 -23.55 -10.73 38.47
C LYS A 293 -24.51 -10.06 39.45
N ARG A 294 -25.39 -10.90 40.04
CA ARG A 294 -26.34 -10.53 41.06
C ARG A 294 -25.68 -9.88 42.30
N ALA A 295 -26.16 -8.69 42.68
CA ALA A 295 -25.77 -7.98 43.88
C ALA A 295 -26.79 -8.18 45.03
N LYS A 296 -26.27 -8.15 46.26
CA LYS A 296 -27.02 -8.29 47.54
C LYS A 296 -27.82 -7.03 47.84
N GLN A 297 -28.99 -7.21 48.50
CA GLN A 297 -29.95 -6.17 48.82
C GLN A 297 -29.44 -5.11 49.82
N ILE A 298 -29.65 -3.85 49.49
CA ILE A 298 -29.37 -2.64 50.30
C ILE A 298 -30.70 -2.00 50.75
N PRO A 299 -30.79 -1.33 51.93
CA PRO A 299 -32.02 -0.79 52.52
C PRO A 299 -32.74 0.25 51.66
N LYS A 300 -34.08 0.20 51.67
CA LYS A 300 -34.97 0.89 50.70
C LYS A 300 -35.00 2.40 50.68
N TRP A 301 -34.34 3.13 51.59
CA TRP A 301 -34.33 4.60 51.61
C TRP A 301 -33.07 5.22 51.07
N ILE A 302 -31.97 4.45 50.90
CA ILE A 302 -30.71 4.92 50.30
C ILE A 302 -30.82 4.91 48.78
N LEU A 303 -31.72 4.10 48.24
CA LEU A 303 -31.85 3.86 46.79
C LEU A 303 -32.27 5.11 45.99
N PRO A 304 -33.26 5.96 46.39
CA PRO A 304 -33.63 7.12 45.59
C PRO A 304 -32.58 8.25 45.61
N VAL A 305 -31.83 8.44 46.68
CA VAL A 305 -30.77 9.48 46.76
C VAL A 305 -29.54 9.07 45.97
N VAL A 306 -29.16 7.80 46.05
CA VAL A 306 -28.05 7.25 45.25
C VAL A 306 -28.44 7.16 43.77
N LEU A 307 -29.68 6.79 43.42
CA LEU A 307 -30.18 6.79 42.06
C LEU A 307 -30.22 8.20 41.44
N THR A 308 -30.57 9.24 42.22
CA THR A 308 -30.56 10.62 41.71
C THR A 308 -29.12 11.14 41.51
N LEU A 309 -28.21 10.83 42.42
CA LEU A 309 -26.80 11.20 42.27
C LEU A 309 -26.12 10.37 41.16
N VAL A 310 -26.46 9.10 41.03
CA VAL A 310 -25.96 8.25 39.96
C VAL A 310 -26.58 8.64 38.61
N ALA A 311 -27.86 9.04 38.55
CA ALA A 311 -28.49 9.56 37.34
C ALA A 311 -27.93 10.93 36.95
N LEU A 312 -27.59 11.81 37.87
CA LEU A 312 -26.92 13.08 37.63
C LEU A 312 -25.44 12.85 37.21
N ALA A 313 -24.72 11.93 37.85
CA ALA A 313 -23.37 11.56 37.49
C ALA A 313 -23.34 10.77 36.15
N ALA A 314 -24.31 9.88 35.95
CA ALA A 314 -24.48 9.15 34.67
C ALA A 314 -24.94 10.10 33.55
N GLY A 315 -25.83 11.04 33.81
CA GLY A 315 -26.19 12.10 32.86
C GLY A 315 -25.01 13.00 32.52
N TYR A 316 -24.20 13.38 33.52
CA TYR A 316 -22.99 14.15 33.32
C TYR A 316 -21.89 13.35 32.60
N THR A 317 -21.68 12.09 32.97
CA THR A 317 -20.72 11.19 32.24
C THR A 317 -21.27 10.76 30.88
N PHE A 318 -22.57 10.52 30.74
CA PHE A 318 -23.19 10.22 29.43
C PHE A 318 -23.16 11.42 28.47
N SER A 319 -23.28 12.65 28.97
CA SER A 319 -23.05 13.87 28.18
C SER A 319 -21.58 14.08 27.77
N ARG A 320 -20.66 13.35 28.46
CA ARG A 320 -19.22 13.38 28.16
C ARG A 320 -18.73 12.16 27.34
N ILE A 321 -19.48 11.05 27.32
CA ILE A 321 -19.11 9.77 26.70
C ILE A 321 -20.18 9.38 25.68
N THR A 322 -20.58 10.25 24.80
CA THR A 322 -21.04 9.81 23.47
C THR A 322 -19.79 9.68 22.60
N ILE A 323 -19.09 8.57 22.75
CA ILE A 323 -18.24 8.03 21.69
C ILE A 323 -19.25 7.67 20.58
N PRO A 324 -19.20 8.28 19.38
CA PRO A 324 -20.01 7.81 18.27
C PRO A 324 -19.60 6.37 18.01
N ASP A 325 -20.58 5.47 17.91
CA ASP A 325 -20.36 4.09 17.51
C ASP A 325 -19.55 4.05 16.21
N ALA A 326 -18.72 3.01 16.05
CA ALA A 326 -17.97 2.77 14.81
C ALA A 326 -18.90 2.92 13.62
N THR A 327 -18.52 3.74 12.65
CA THR A 327 -19.33 4.04 11.45
C THR A 327 -19.72 2.73 10.78
N ASP A 328 -21.01 2.45 10.67
CA ASP A 328 -21.51 1.29 9.91
C ASP A 328 -21.25 1.55 8.41
N ILE A 329 -20.17 0.93 7.90
CA ILE A 329 -19.74 1.07 6.50
C ILE A 329 -20.43 0.06 5.58
N SER A 330 -21.38 -0.75 6.11
CA SER A 330 -22.08 -1.79 5.34
C SER A 330 -22.89 -1.24 4.15
N ASN A 331 -23.23 0.05 4.17
CA ASN A 331 -23.97 0.74 3.12
C ASN A 331 -23.09 1.64 2.24
N HIS A 332 -21.76 1.63 2.41
CA HIS A 332 -20.87 2.44 1.61
C HIS A 332 -20.82 1.92 0.17
N LYS A 333 -21.05 2.82 -0.77
CA LYS A 333 -20.92 2.56 -2.20
C LYS A 333 -19.77 3.41 -2.75
N PHE A 334 -18.78 2.73 -3.34
CA PHE A 334 -17.66 3.35 -4.02
C PHE A 334 -17.93 3.37 -5.53
N THR A 335 -17.88 4.55 -6.14
CA THR A 335 -18.15 4.73 -7.57
C THR A 335 -16.97 5.45 -8.20
N PRO A 336 -16.31 4.86 -9.23
CA PRO A 336 -15.26 5.54 -9.96
C PRO A 336 -15.84 6.71 -10.76
N ILE A 337 -15.24 7.88 -10.65
CA ILE A 337 -15.68 9.11 -11.33
C ILE A 337 -14.77 9.44 -12.51
N ALA A 338 -13.46 9.46 -12.32
CA ALA A 338 -12.48 9.63 -13.38
C ALA A 338 -11.39 8.58 -13.16
N THR A 339 -11.24 7.69 -14.13
CA THR A 339 -10.32 6.54 -14.10
C THR A 339 -9.69 6.35 -15.49
N GLU A 340 -9.54 7.45 -16.22
CA GLU A 340 -8.94 7.43 -17.54
C GLU A 340 -7.42 7.18 -17.43
N ALA A 341 -6.71 7.08 -18.53
CA ALA A 341 -5.27 6.80 -18.52
C ALA A 341 -4.40 7.99 -18.07
N HIS A 342 -4.97 8.92 -17.31
CA HIS A 342 -4.35 10.16 -16.86
C HIS A 342 -4.37 10.24 -15.34
N ASP A 343 -3.43 10.99 -14.76
CA ASP A 343 -3.40 11.28 -13.33
C ASP A 343 -4.50 12.29 -12.97
N GLU A 344 -5.59 11.85 -12.36
CA GLU A 344 -6.68 12.71 -11.92
C GLU A 344 -6.54 13.05 -10.44
N VAL A 345 -6.54 14.35 -10.11
CA VAL A 345 -6.28 14.82 -8.74
C VAL A 345 -7.15 16.00 -8.34
N SER A 346 -7.22 16.23 -7.02
CA SER A 346 -7.82 17.44 -6.41
C SER A 346 -9.28 17.68 -6.81
N PRO A 347 -10.17 16.69 -6.61
CA PRO A 347 -11.57 16.88 -6.95
C PRO A 347 -12.25 17.90 -6.03
N ALA A 348 -13.15 18.72 -6.61
CA ALA A 348 -13.93 19.70 -5.89
C ALA A 348 -15.38 19.69 -6.37
N TRP A 349 -16.35 19.53 -5.44
CA TRP A 349 -17.78 19.61 -5.74
C TRP A 349 -18.19 21.00 -6.16
N SER A 350 -19.03 21.10 -7.21
CA SER A 350 -19.71 22.33 -7.52
C SER A 350 -20.67 22.72 -6.39
N PRO A 351 -20.95 24.02 -6.18
CA PRO A 351 -21.85 24.48 -5.13
C PRO A 351 -23.25 23.87 -5.21
N ASP A 352 -23.73 23.53 -6.41
CA ASP A 352 -25.03 22.89 -6.66
C ASP A 352 -25.01 21.35 -6.52
N GLY A 353 -23.85 20.76 -6.27
CA GLY A 353 -23.66 19.32 -6.09
C GLY A 353 -23.88 18.47 -7.34
N LYS A 354 -23.85 19.05 -8.56
CA LYS A 354 -24.12 18.35 -9.83
C LYS A 354 -22.88 18.05 -10.66
N SER A 355 -21.79 18.72 -10.37
CA SER A 355 -20.54 18.58 -11.13
C SER A 355 -19.33 18.45 -10.21
N ILE A 356 -18.27 17.85 -10.74
CA ILE A 356 -16.96 17.70 -10.10
C ILE A 356 -15.94 18.38 -10.99
N LEU A 357 -15.19 19.31 -10.39
CA LEU A 357 -14.01 19.97 -10.97
C LEU A 357 -12.78 19.20 -10.51
N TYR A 358 -11.82 18.93 -11.37
CA TYR A 358 -10.58 18.26 -11.03
C TYR A 358 -9.46 18.62 -11.99
N ALA A 359 -8.23 18.31 -11.61
CA ALA A 359 -7.05 18.43 -12.46
C ALA A 359 -6.67 17.05 -13.00
N ALA A 360 -6.31 16.98 -14.30
CA ALA A 360 -5.83 15.76 -14.94
C ALA A 360 -4.68 16.04 -15.91
N ALA A 361 -3.75 15.10 -16.07
CA ALA A 361 -2.59 15.25 -16.93
C ALA A 361 -2.98 15.08 -18.42
N VAL A 362 -2.66 16.05 -19.24
CA VAL A 362 -2.80 16.02 -20.71
C VAL A 362 -1.42 16.23 -21.33
N SER A 363 -0.91 15.21 -22.00
CA SER A 363 0.45 15.26 -22.59
C SER A 363 1.55 15.71 -21.61
N GLY A 364 1.45 15.29 -20.34
CA GLY A 364 2.40 15.61 -19.28
C GLY A 364 2.17 16.95 -18.58
N THR A 365 1.13 17.71 -18.94
CA THR A 365 0.76 18.99 -18.32
C THR A 365 -0.59 18.83 -17.62
N SER A 366 -0.68 19.18 -16.33
CA SER A 366 -1.93 19.13 -15.57
C SER A 366 -2.88 20.23 -16.00
N GLN A 367 -4.08 19.89 -16.42
CA GLN A 367 -5.14 20.77 -16.88
C GLN A 367 -6.43 20.55 -16.09
N LEU A 368 -7.35 21.53 -16.10
CA LEU A 368 -8.61 21.45 -15.37
C LEU A 368 -9.73 20.88 -16.22
N PHE A 369 -10.53 20.02 -15.61
CA PHE A 369 -11.71 19.39 -16.20
C PHE A 369 -12.92 19.57 -15.30
N VAL A 370 -14.08 19.68 -15.92
CA VAL A 370 -15.39 19.65 -15.25
C VAL A 370 -16.18 18.46 -15.77
N ARG A 371 -16.60 17.58 -14.87
CA ARG A 371 -17.47 16.45 -15.15
C ARG A 371 -18.83 16.64 -14.49
N SER A 372 -19.89 16.69 -15.30
CA SER A 372 -21.25 16.64 -14.80
C SER A 372 -21.64 15.18 -14.51
N LEU A 373 -22.37 14.93 -13.42
CA LEU A 373 -22.76 13.56 -13.02
C LEU A 373 -23.77 12.92 -13.97
N ASP A 374 -24.47 13.73 -14.76
CA ASP A 374 -25.44 13.28 -15.77
C ASP A 374 -24.81 13.05 -17.15
N ARG A 375 -23.50 13.32 -17.31
CA ARG A 375 -22.76 13.17 -18.57
C ARG A 375 -21.59 12.21 -18.42
N ALA A 376 -21.39 11.39 -19.43
CA ALA A 376 -20.30 10.42 -19.43
C ALA A 376 -18.90 11.07 -19.62
N MET A 377 -18.82 12.19 -20.34
CA MET A 377 -17.55 12.85 -20.69
C MET A 377 -17.31 14.11 -19.86
N ALA A 378 -16.08 14.32 -19.44
CA ALA A 378 -15.60 15.54 -18.83
C ALA A 378 -15.27 16.60 -19.90
N VAL A 379 -15.34 17.86 -19.53
CA VAL A 379 -15.00 19.00 -20.39
C VAL A 379 -13.74 19.66 -19.86
N GLN A 380 -12.71 19.74 -20.68
CA GLN A 380 -11.47 20.48 -20.36
C GLN A 380 -11.76 21.99 -20.42
N ILE A 381 -11.39 22.73 -19.37
CA ILE A 381 -11.64 24.17 -19.27
C ILE A 381 -10.36 25.04 -19.33
N THR A 382 -9.17 24.46 -19.08
CA THR A 382 -7.88 25.13 -19.28
C THR A 382 -7.09 24.46 -20.38
N GLN A 383 -6.24 25.24 -21.06
CA GLN A 383 -5.34 24.78 -22.12
C GLN A 383 -4.01 25.52 -21.99
N GLY A 384 -2.92 24.90 -22.39
CA GLY A 384 -1.59 25.52 -22.38
C GLY A 384 -0.52 24.64 -21.76
N THR A 385 0.59 25.26 -21.42
CA THR A 385 1.81 24.61 -20.88
C THR A 385 1.93 24.73 -19.36
N ASP A 386 1.03 25.51 -18.73
CA ASP A 386 1.06 25.73 -17.29
C ASP A 386 0.45 24.57 -16.52
N GLN A 387 1.13 24.16 -15.45
CA GLN A 387 0.65 23.12 -14.55
C GLN A 387 -0.45 23.67 -13.64
N CYS A 388 -1.69 23.23 -13.82
CA CYS A 388 -2.84 23.64 -13.03
C CYS A 388 -3.07 22.67 -11.86
N TYR A 389 -3.25 23.18 -10.63
CA TYR A 389 -3.49 22.37 -9.43
C TYR A 389 -4.33 23.09 -8.37
N GLY A 390 -4.88 22.32 -7.41
CA GLY A 390 -5.66 22.83 -6.29
C GLY A 390 -6.89 23.64 -6.70
N PRO A 391 -7.73 23.15 -7.63
CA PRO A 391 -8.87 23.94 -8.12
C PRO A 391 -10.00 24.00 -7.09
N PHE A 392 -10.73 25.12 -7.06
CA PHE A 392 -11.94 25.29 -6.24
C PHE A 392 -12.93 26.24 -6.90
N TRP A 393 -14.20 26.08 -6.57
CA TRP A 393 -15.30 26.86 -7.14
C TRP A 393 -15.46 28.21 -6.44
N HIS A 394 -15.89 29.21 -7.20
CA HIS A 394 -16.55 30.38 -6.62
C HIS A 394 -17.96 29.97 -6.12
N PRO A 395 -18.35 30.34 -4.88
CA PRO A 395 -19.61 29.83 -4.29
C PRO A 395 -20.89 30.28 -4.99
N LYS A 396 -20.85 31.36 -5.77
CA LYS A 396 -22.03 31.98 -6.39
C LYS A 396 -21.90 32.25 -7.90
N GLU A 397 -20.67 32.39 -8.40
CA GLU A 397 -20.43 32.73 -9.80
C GLU A 397 -20.00 31.50 -10.60
N PRO A 398 -20.28 31.44 -11.91
CA PRO A 398 -19.85 30.33 -12.76
C PRO A 398 -18.36 30.44 -13.11
N ARG A 399 -17.50 30.46 -12.08
CA ARG A 399 -16.07 30.69 -12.14
C ARG A 399 -15.34 29.73 -11.20
N VAL A 400 -14.16 29.33 -11.57
CA VAL A 400 -13.25 28.53 -10.74
C VAL A 400 -11.92 29.24 -10.55
N TYR A 401 -11.30 28.94 -9.42
CA TYR A 401 -9.94 29.38 -9.08
C TYR A 401 -9.01 28.18 -9.07
N TYR A 402 -7.74 28.41 -9.36
CA TYR A 402 -6.71 27.38 -9.35
C TYR A 402 -5.31 27.99 -9.24
N LEU A 403 -4.35 27.20 -8.88
CA LEU A 403 -2.95 27.58 -8.83
C LEU A 403 -2.24 27.15 -10.11
N ALA A 404 -1.44 28.03 -10.68
CA ALA A 404 -0.53 27.73 -11.79
C ALA A 404 0.75 28.54 -11.65
N ASN A 405 1.92 27.88 -11.81
CA ASN A 405 3.25 28.50 -11.69
C ASN A 405 3.48 29.28 -10.38
N GLY A 406 2.77 28.88 -9.31
CA GLY A 406 2.85 29.55 -8.02
C GLY A 406 2.02 30.84 -7.90
N ASP A 407 1.11 31.07 -8.82
CA ASP A 407 0.17 32.19 -8.84
C ASP A 407 -1.28 31.68 -8.76
N LEU A 408 -2.17 32.49 -8.18
CA LEU A 408 -3.62 32.22 -8.16
C LEU A 408 -4.27 32.82 -9.40
N HIS A 409 -4.92 31.96 -10.17
CA HIS A 409 -5.68 32.31 -11.36
C HIS A 409 -7.17 32.04 -11.19
N SER A 410 -7.97 32.64 -12.04
CA SER A 410 -9.40 32.34 -12.19
C SER A 410 -9.77 32.17 -13.65
N ILE A 411 -10.79 31.34 -13.92
CA ILE A 411 -11.34 31.12 -15.25
C ILE A 411 -12.85 30.86 -15.16
N ALA A 412 -13.60 31.31 -16.17
CA ALA A 412 -15.03 30.96 -16.28
C ALA A 412 -15.21 29.48 -16.61
N ILE A 413 -16.28 28.84 -16.11
CA ILE A 413 -16.58 27.41 -16.36
C ILE A 413 -16.77 27.13 -17.87
N ALA A 414 -17.26 28.11 -18.62
CA ALA A 414 -17.42 28.02 -20.07
C ALA A 414 -16.08 28.01 -20.83
N GLY A 415 -14.95 28.14 -20.12
CA GLY A 415 -13.64 28.32 -20.70
C GLY A 415 -13.34 29.79 -21.01
N GLY A 416 -12.19 30.04 -21.62
CA GLY A 416 -11.75 31.40 -21.99
C GLY A 416 -10.30 31.63 -21.57
N GLN A 417 -9.90 32.89 -21.49
CA GLN A 417 -8.57 33.26 -21.05
C GLN A 417 -8.49 33.27 -19.52
N PRO A 418 -7.47 32.63 -18.91
CA PRO A 418 -7.22 32.74 -17.49
C PRO A 418 -6.88 34.17 -17.07
N GLU A 419 -7.40 34.58 -15.91
CA GLU A 419 -7.12 35.87 -15.28
C GLU A 419 -6.19 35.66 -14.08
N LEU A 420 -5.07 36.36 -13.99
CA LEU A 420 -4.22 36.41 -12.80
C LEU A 420 -4.96 37.16 -11.67
N VAL A 421 -5.16 36.52 -10.52
CA VAL A 421 -5.87 37.10 -9.38
C VAL A 421 -4.88 37.64 -8.34
N ILE A 422 -3.94 36.77 -7.88
CA ILE A 422 -2.96 37.11 -6.86
C ILE A 422 -1.64 36.36 -7.17
N PRO A 423 -0.51 37.06 -7.30
CA PRO A 423 0.77 36.40 -7.54
C PRO A 423 1.41 35.82 -6.25
N ARG A 424 2.25 34.79 -6.42
CA ARG A 424 3.07 34.15 -5.38
C ARG A 424 2.22 33.52 -4.26
N VAL A 425 1.26 32.71 -4.65
CA VAL A 425 0.34 32.00 -3.75
C VAL A 425 0.64 30.51 -3.76
N SER A 426 0.71 29.88 -2.59
CA SER A 426 0.88 28.43 -2.44
C SER A 426 -0.39 27.69 -2.00
N ALA A 427 -1.36 28.40 -1.41
CA ALA A 427 -2.69 27.88 -1.08
C ALA A 427 -3.69 29.03 -1.05
N ALA A 428 -4.94 28.75 -1.38
CA ALA A 428 -6.02 29.72 -1.37
C ALA A 428 -7.36 29.08 -1.03
N ALA A 429 -8.26 29.86 -0.45
CA ALA A 429 -9.68 29.51 -0.28
C ALA A 429 -10.52 30.78 -0.34
N ILE A 430 -11.79 30.61 -0.76
CA ILE A 430 -12.75 31.72 -0.87
C ILE A 430 -13.80 31.62 0.23
N SER A 431 -14.22 32.76 0.79
CA SER A 431 -15.33 32.81 1.76
C SER A 431 -16.65 32.35 1.17
N PRO A 432 -17.57 31.73 1.98
CA PRO A 432 -18.85 31.21 1.47
C PRO A 432 -19.74 32.29 0.84
N ASP A 433 -19.57 33.55 1.18
CA ASP A 433 -20.27 34.67 0.56
C ASP A 433 -19.63 35.17 -0.75
N GLY A 434 -18.43 34.68 -1.09
CA GLY A 434 -17.65 35.02 -2.27
C GLY A 434 -16.90 36.36 -2.20
N LYS A 435 -16.87 37.00 -1.03
CA LYS A 435 -16.36 38.39 -0.92
C LYS A 435 -14.90 38.51 -0.48
N ALA A 436 -14.29 37.41 -0.01
CA ALA A 436 -12.92 37.42 0.44
C ALA A 436 -12.17 36.14 0.04
N LEU A 437 -10.90 36.31 -0.32
CA LEU A 437 -9.92 35.23 -0.48
C LEU A 437 -8.98 35.24 0.71
N VAL A 438 -8.76 34.09 1.33
CA VAL A 438 -7.62 33.84 2.20
C VAL A 438 -6.55 33.13 1.40
N VAL A 439 -5.31 33.58 1.48
CA VAL A 439 -4.19 33.03 0.70
C VAL A 439 -2.97 32.83 1.58
N MET A 440 -2.19 31.79 1.25
CA MET A 440 -0.83 31.66 1.75
C MET A 440 0.10 32.31 0.73
N LYS A 441 0.63 33.47 1.06
CA LYS A 441 1.51 34.23 0.17
C LYS A 441 2.97 33.97 0.50
N ARG A 442 3.76 33.59 -0.52
CA ARG A 442 5.17 33.25 -0.33
C ARG A 442 6.03 34.48 -0.05
N ASP A 443 6.98 34.35 0.88
CA ASP A 443 7.99 35.38 1.15
C ASP A 443 8.98 35.49 -0.04
N PRO A 444 9.23 36.68 -0.59
CA PRO A 444 10.14 36.83 -1.73
C PRO A 444 11.58 36.37 -1.48
N GLY A 445 12.00 36.29 -0.22
CA GLY A 445 13.38 35.94 0.17
C GLY A 445 13.55 34.50 0.65
N LYS A 446 12.44 33.68 0.73
CA LYS A 446 12.49 32.35 1.33
C LYS A 446 11.56 31.41 0.61
N LEU A 447 12.11 30.41 -0.04
CA LEU A 447 11.39 29.43 -0.88
C LEU A 447 10.27 28.66 -0.13
N GLN A 448 10.41 28.46 1.17
CA GLN A 448 9.49 27.66 2.00
C GLN A 448 8.74 28.45 3.07
N ALA A 449 8.81 29.77 3.05
CA ALA A 449 8.17 30.61 4.05
C ALA A 449 7.11 31.53 3.45
N GLY A 450 6.06 31.81 4.21
CA GLY A 450 4.98 32.69 3.79
C GLY A 450 4.14 33.21 4.93
N PHE A 451 3.09 33.94 4.56
CA PHE A 451 2.13 34.56 5.49
C PHE A 451 0.72 34.25 5.05
N VAL A 452 -0.18 34.08 6.02
CA VAL A 452 -1.62 34.07 5.76
C VAL A 452 -2.05 35.51 5.50
N GLU A 453 -2.58 35.77 4.30
CA GLU A 453 -3.03 37.09 3.88
C GLU A 453 -4.48 37.05 3.34
N ILE A 454 -5.14 38.16 3.32
CA ILE A 454 -6.54 38.33 2.94
C ILE A 454 -6.63 39.32 1.80
N SER A 455 -7.37 38.97 0.76
CA SER A 455 -7.80 39.86 -0.33
C SER A 455 -9.31 40.01 -0.28
N SER A 456 -9.80 41.22 0.01
CA SER A 456 -11.23 41.52 0.06
C SER A 456 -11.48 42.94 -0.53
N PRO A 457 -12.23 43.05 -1.65
CA PRO A 457 -12.78 41.95 -2.46
C PRO A 457 -11.69 41.11 -3.13
N PRO A 458 -12.02 39.91 -3.68
CA PRO A 458 -11.05 39.06 -4.41
C PRO A 458 -10.27 39.80 -5.49
N GLY A 459 -8.93 39.64 -5.48
CA GLY A 459 -8.03 40.36 -6.41
C GLY A 459 -7.55 41.72 -5.90
N SER A 460 -8.09 42.26 -4.80
CA SER A 460 -7.57 43.49 -4.18
C SER A 460 -6.23 43.23 -3.47
N PRO A 461 -5.43 44.28 -3.17
CA PRO A 461 -4.17 44.13 -2.42
C PRO A 461 -4.34 43.36 -1.12
N THR A 462 -3.51 42.39 -0.90
CA THR A 462 -3.59 41.50 0.26
C THR A 462 -3.14 42.19 1.55
N LYS A 463 -3.78 41.86 2.68
CA LYS A 463 -3.43 42.26 4.04
C LYS A 463 -3.11 41.04 4.89
N LYS A 464 -2.09 41.11 5.77
CA LYS A 464 -1.76 40.02 6.69
C LYS A 464 -2.91 39.74 7.65
N TYR A 465 -3.19 38.47 7.87
CA TYR A 465 -4.10 38.02 8.93
C TYR A 465 -3.46 38.27 10.30
N LEU A 466 -4.18 38.91 11.20
CA LEU A 466 -3.72 39.21 12.57
C LEU A 466 -4.79 38.86 13.59
N PRO A 467 -4.42 38.33 14.78
CA PRO A 467 -3.05 37.90 15.11
C PRO A 467 -2.65 36.64 14.38
N ALA A 468 -1.39 36.58 14.02
CA ALA A 468 -0.85 35.37 13.41
C ALA A 468 -0.92 34.18 14.39
N PRO A 469 -1.22 32.94 13.92
CA PRO A 469 -1.29 31.77 14.79
C PRO A 469 0.06 31.41 15.45
N PHE A 470 1.20 31.84 14.88
CA PHE A 470 2.54 31.61 15.42
C PHE A 470 3.24 32.88 15.85
N ALA A 471 4.14 32.76 16.82
CA ALA A 471 5.10 33.81 17.14
C ALA A 471 5.99 34.08 15.90
N GLY A 472 5.99 35.35 15.42
CA GLY A 472 6.72 35.76 14.22
C GLY A 472 5.96 35.68 12.90
N GLY A 473 4.82 34.97 12.82
CA GLY A 473 3.89 34.99 11.70
C GLY A 473 4.35 34.40 10.39
N THR A 474 5.51 33.72 10.37
CA THR A 474 6.05 33.07 9.17
C THR A 474 5.82 31.57 9.22
N TYR A 475 5.34 31.00 8.14
CA TYR A 475 4.95 29.57 8.01
C TYR A 475 5.77 28.87 6.95
N PHE A 476 5.92 27.56 7.12
CA PHE A 476 6.68 26.70 6.22
C PHE A 476 5.84 25.53 5.73
N GLY A 477 5.88 25.28 4.41
CA GLY A 477 5.37 24.05 3.79
C GLY A 477 3.86 23.85 3.75
N GLY A 478 3.47 22.76 3.11
CA GLY A 478 2.16 22.29 2.69
C GLY A 478 0.96 22.78 3.46
N THR A 479 0.16 23.60 2.82
CA THR A 479 -0.89 24.37 3.47
C THR A 479 -2.25 23.98 2.96
N ILE A 480 -3.13 23.68 3.90
CA ILE A 480 -4.57 23.55 3.65
C ILE A 480 -5.20 24.80 4.23
N LEU A 481 -5.98 25.50 3.41
CA LEU A 481 -6.81 26.62 3.81
C LEU A 481 -8.24 26.31 3.40
N GLN A 482 -9.19 26.39 4.36
CA GLN A 482 -10.62 26.20 4.03
C GLN A 482 -11.52 26.99 4.98
N PHE A 483 -12.45 27.77 4.43
CA PHE A 483 -13.50 28.40 5.20
C PHE A 483 -14.52 27.37 5.70
N SER A 484 -15.00 27.56 6.94
CA SER A 484 -16.18 26.83 7.40
C SER A 484 -17.43 27.23 6.61
N PRO A 485 -18.40 26.32 6.40
CA PRO A 485 -19.63 26.61 5.66
C PRO A 485 -20.43 27.81 6.18
N ASP A 486 -20.42 28.04 7.49
CA ASP A 486 -21.06 29.21 8.14
C ASP A 486 -20.23 30.51 8.01
N GLY A 487 -19.02 30.42 7.48
CA GLY A 487 -18.12 31.55 7.31
C GLY A 487 -17.55 32.12 8.62
N SER A 488 -17.64 31.41 9.74
CA SER A 488 -17.18 31.92 11.04
C SER A 488 -15.71 31.66 11.33
N GLN A 489 -15.06 30.74 10.62
CA GLN A 489 -13.68 30.34 10.87
C GLN A 489 -13.00 29.77 9.61
N ILE A 490 -11.67 29.74 9.65
CA ILE A 490 -10.83 29.16 8.59
C ILE A 490 -10.01 28.04 9.20
N PHE A 491 -10.07 26.85 8.62
CA PHE A 491 -9.12 25.78 8.90
C PHE A 491 -7.80 26.09 8.22
N PHE A 492 -6.71 25.94 8.98
CA PHE A 492 -5.36 26.13 8.50
C PHE A 492 -4.44 25.01 9.01
N SER A 493 -3.84 24.27 8.09
CA SER A 493 -2.83 23.25 8.41
C SER A 493 -1.48 23.65 7.88
N VAL A 494 -0.44 23.46 8.67
CA VAL A 494 0.92 23.88 8.36
C VAL A 494 1.94 22.88 8.89
N THR A 495 2.98 22.64 8.10
CA THR A 495 4.15 21.90 8.53
C THR A 495 5.22 22.86 8.99
N HIS A 496 5.71 22.68 10.22
CA HIS A 496 6.75 23.51 10.83
C HIS A 496 8.13 22.84 10.66
N PRO A 497 9.23 23.60 10.42
CA PRO A 497 10.57 23.02 10.22
C PRO A 497 11.14 22.28 11.42
N LYS A 498 10.62 22.56 12.62
CA LYS A 498 11.14 22.05 13.90
C LYS A 498 10.11 21.30 14.73
N GLY A 499 9.04 20.80 14.14
CA GLY A 499 7.99 20.15 14.91
C GLY A 499 6.98 19.40 14.05
N PRO A 500 6.07 18.66 14.69
CA PRO A 500 4.98 17.98 14.01
C PRO A 500 4.09 18.98 13.28
N PRO A 501 3.32 18.55 12.27
CA PRO A 501 2.32 19.38 11.61
C PRO A 501 1.35 19.99 12.62
N GLU A 502 0.96 21.21 12.40
CA GLU A 502 0.03 21.92 13.28
C GLU A 502 -1.25 22.30 12.54
N ASN A 503 -2.38 22.11 13.21
CA ASN A 503 -3.70 22.41 12.69
C ASN A 503 -4.39 23.47 13.55
N TRP A 504 -4.91 24.51 12.89
CA TRP A 504 -5.44 25.68 13.52
C TRP A 504 -6.84 26.03 13.02
N LEU A 505 -7.67 26.60 13.87
CA LEU A 505 -8.89 27.33 13.53
C LEU A 505 -8.63 28.82 13.71
N LEU A 506 -8.76 29.57 12.64
CA LEU A 506 -8.59 31.02 12.60
C LEU A 506 -9.98 31.66 12.60
N PRO A 507 -10.34 32.50 13.57
CA PRO A 507 -11.62 33.22 13.59
C PRO A 507 -11.81 34.11 12.36
N TRP A 508 -13.04 34.21 11.84
CA TRP A 508 -13.37 35.05 10.70
C TRP A 508 -14.79 35.65 10.82
N PRO A 509 -15.00 36.97 10.49
CA PRO A 509 -13.97 37.99 10.29
C PRO A 509 -13.27 38.34 11.60
N ASN A 510 -11.96 38.63 11.55
CA ASN A 510 -11.21 39.04 12.74
C ASN A 510 -10.60 40.45 12.54
N GLU A 511 -11.45 41.42 12.13
CA GLU A 511 -10.99 42.80 11.86
C GLU A 511 -10.41 43.52 13.07
N SER A 512 -10.91 43.18 14.29
CA SER A 512 -10.42 43.78 15.52
C SER A 512 -9.13 43.13 16.06
N GLY A 513 -8.72 41.96 15.53
CA GLY A 513 -7.60 41.15 16.05
C GLY A 513 -7.79 40.65 17.49
N LYS A 514 -9.03 40.72 18.01
CA LYS A 514 -9.34 40.37 19.44
C LYS A 514 -9.45 38.86 19.65
N GLU A 515 -9.87 38.12 18.64
CA GLU A 515 -10.02 36.67 18.74
C GLU A 515 -8.72 36.00 18.37
N SER A 516 -8.28 35.05 19.24
CA SER A 516 -7.03 34.32 19.02
C SER A 516 -7.27 33.02 18.25
N PRO A 517 -6.39 32.68 17.32
CA PRO A 517 -6.39 31.37 16.68
C PRO A 517 -6.33 30.22 17.69
N LYS A 518 -7.02 29.13 17.41
CA LYS A 518 -7.08 27.95 18.29
C LYS A 518 -6.40 26.77 17.62
N ARG A 519 -5.43 26.15 18.29
CA ARG A 519 -4.83 24.90 17.85
C ARG A 519 -5.79 23.73 18.11
N ILE A 520 -5.96 22.85 17.11
CA ILE A 520 -6.81 21.66 17.19
C ILE A 520 -6.01 20.42 16.78
N PHE A 521 -6.57 19.23 17.05
CA PHE A 521 -5.95 17.94 16.73
C PHE A 521 -4.56 17.75 17.36
N THR A 522 -4.35 18.29 18.56
CA THR A 522 -3.05 18.24 19.26
C THR A 522 -2.63 16.85 19.72
N SER A 523 -3.57 15.90 19.76
CA SER A 523 -3.33 14.49 20.12
C SER A 523 -3.15 13.57 18.90
N LEU A 524 -3.30 14.08 17.67
CA LEU A 524 -3.10 13.27 16.48
C LEU A 524 -1.60 13.02 16.26
N THR A 525 -1.26 11.76 16.00
CA THR A 525 0.10 11.35 15.67
C THR A 525 0.40 11.44 14.18
N GLY A 526 -0.62 11.68 13.34
CA GLY A 526 -0.51 11.74 11.88
C GLY A 526 -0.59 13.16 11.32
N ARG A 527 -0.33 13.27 9.99
CA ARG A 527 -0.46 14.49 9.22
C ARG A 527 -1.84 14.55 8.56
N VAL A 528 -2.53 15.67 8.69
CA VAL A 528 -3.74 15.98 7.90
C VAL A 528 -3.29 16.32 6.47
N GLY A 529 -3.56 15.45 5.53
CA GLY A 529 -3.20 15.58 4.11
C GLY A 529 -4.25 16.36 3.29
N SER A 530 -5.53 16.22 3.65
CA SER A 530 -6.64 16.99 3.08
C SER A 530 -7.76 17.17 4.10
N PHE A 531 -8.63 18.16 3.87
CA PHE A 531 -9.67 18.55 4.81
C PHE A 531 -10.92 19.02 4.05
N ALA A 532 -12.10 18.58 4.47
CA ALA A 532 -13.38 19.06 3.94
C ALA A 532 -14.38 19.24 5.09
N TRP A 533 -14.87 20.48 5.25
CA TRP A 533 -15.84 20.78 6.27
C TRP A 533 -17.16 20.02 6.09
N TRP A 534 -17.70 19.55 7.20
CA TRP A 534 -19.10 19.15 7.28
C TRP A 534 -20.01 20.40 7.28
N PRO A 535 -21.25 20.35 6.72
CA PRO A 535 -22.14 21.51 6.67
C PRO A 535 -22.46 22.15 8.04
N ASP A 536 -22.28 21.42 9.14
CA ASP A 536 -22.52 21.92 10.49
C ASP A 536 -21.38 22.82 11.04
N SER A 537 -20.32 23.04 10.29
CA SER A 537 -19.13 23.82 10.69
C SER A 537 -18.45 23.34 11.99
N LYS A 538 -18.67 22.07 12.37
CA LYS A 538 -18.19 21.47 13.63
C LYS A 538 -17.44 20.17 13.38
N ARG A 539 -17.78 19.48 12.32
CA ARG A 539 -17.15 18.24 11.88
C ARG A 539 -16.46 18.44 10.52
N ALA A 540 -15.57 17.55 10.19
CA ALA A 540 -14.88 17.55 8.91
C ALA A 540 -14.54 16.11 8.49
N ILE A 541 -14.41 15.89 7.19
CA ILE A 541 -13.72 14.72 6.65
C ILE A 541 -12.26 15.12 6.45
N ILE A 542 -11.35 14.31 6.97
CA ILE A 542 -9.92 14.53 6.80
C ILE A 542 -9.26 13.29 6.20
N SER A 543 -8.22 13.50 5.41
CA SER A 543 -7.27 12.45 5.09
C SER A 543 -6.17 12.50 6.15
N LEU A 544 -5.95 11.40 6.85
CA LEU A 544 -4.94 11.29 7.90
C LEU A 544 -3.91 10.24 7.51
N SER A 545 -2.64 10.64 7.49
CA SER A 545 -1.49 9.80 7.21
C SER A 545 -0.55 9.82 8.40
N ASP A 546 0.00 8.70 8.83
CA ASP A 546 0.96 8.58 9.93
C ASP A 546 2.43 8.79 9.50
N GLY A 547 2.62 9.38 8.32
CA GLY A 547 3.91 9.85 7.81
C GLY A 547 4.41 9.08 6.61
N PHE A 548 4.16 7.79 6.52
CA PHE A 548 4.54 6.93 5.40
C PHE A 548 3.43 5.96 4.99
N ASP A 549 2.42 5.79 5.83
CA ASP A 549 1.21 5.08 5.47
C ASP A 549 0.31 5.92 4.59
N ASP A 550 -0.38 5.22 3.72
CA ASP A 550 -1.38 5.76 2.85
C ASP A 550 -2.46 6.47 3.68
N GLY A 551 -2.74 7.72 3.38
CA GLY A 551 -3.74 8.48 4.11
C GLY A 551 -5.13 7.90 3.90
N HIS A 552 -5.86 7.63 4.99
CA HIS A 552 -7.25 7.17 4.94
C HIS A 552 -8.21 8.30 5.31
N LEU A 553 -9.49 8.14 4.95
CA LEU A 553 -10.52 9.11 5.28
C LEU A 553 -11.05 8.89 6.70
N TRP A 554 -11.11 9.99 7.45
CA TRP A 554 -11.57 10.01 8.83
C TRP A 554 -12.63 11.09 9.01
N LEU A 555 -13.64 10.83 9.83
CA LEU A 555 -14.52 11.85 10.36
C LEU A 555 -13.87 12.47 11.59
N ALA A 556 -13.73 13.80 11.61
CA ALA A 556 -13.10 14.57 12.67
C ALA A 556 -14.08 15.52 13.34
N ASP A 557 -14.12 15.58 14.66
CA ASP A 557 -14.77 16.65 15.45
C ASP A 557 -13.75 17.75 15.74
N THR A 558 -13.90 18.91 15.09
CA THR A 558 -12.95 20.03 15.21
C THR A 558 -12.94 20.70 16.58
N ARG A 559 -13.97 20.49 17.41
CA ARG A 559 -14.09 21.06 18.76
C ARG A 559 -13.43 20.17 19.82
N ARG A 560 -13.60 18.83 19.68
CA ARG A 560 -13.12 17.84 20.63
C ARG A 560 -11.77 17.24 20.22
N GLY A 561 -11.39 17.36 18.94
CA GLY A 561 -10.18 16.75 18.38
C GLY A 561 -10.27 15.22 18.22
N LEU A 562 -11.47 14.65 18.29
CA LEU A 562 -11.71 13.21 18.12
C LEU A 562 -11.81 12.88 16.61
N VAL A 563 -11.28 11.72 16.22
CA VAL A 563 -11.33 11.23 14.86
C VAL A 563 -11.81 9.79 14.81
N HIS A 564 -12.56 9.43 13.75
CA HIS A 564 -13.06 8.08 13.48
C HIS A 564 -12.79 7.70 12.04
N ALA A 565 -12.23 6.52 11.80
CA ALA A 565 -11.95 6.04 10.46
C ALA A 565 -13.26 5.83 9.66
N ILE A 566 -13.31 6.35 8.43
CA ILE A 566 -14.38 6.09 7.47
C ILE A 566 -13.93 5.00 6.50
N THR A 567 -12.68 5.06 6.08
CA THR A 567 -12.10 4.09 5.16
C THR A 567 -10.87 3.43 5.77
N THR A 568 -10.59 2.22 5.32
CA THR A 568 -9.41 1.44 5.67
C THR A 568 -9.02 0.64 4.44
N GLY A 569 -7.79 0.20 4.29
CA GLY A 569 -7.37 -0.63 3.15
C GLY A 569 -5.97 -0.27 2.64
N ILE A 570 -5.69 -0.65 1.40
CA ILE A 570 -4.45 -0.35 0.69
C ILE A 570 -4.75 0.80 -0.27
N GLY A 571 -3.84 1.76 -0.39
CA GLY A 571 -3.99 2.95 -1.23
C GLY A 571 -4.27 4.21 -0.42
N ALA A 572 -3.65 5.31 -0.85
CA ALA A 572 -3.80 6.61 -0.21
C ALA A 572 -5.05 7.33 -0.72
N GLN A 573 -5.85 7.83 0.20
CA GLN A 573 -7.06 8.62 -0.11
C GLN A 573 -6.79 10.07 0.26
N THR A 574 -6.67 10.92 -0.75
CA THR A 574 -6.26 12.30 -0.60
C THR A 574 -7.22 13.27 -1.30
N TYR A 575 -7.01 14.56 -1.12
CA TYR A 575 -7.79 15.62 -1.78
C TYR A 575 -9.30 15.46 -1.65
N VAL A 576 -9.78 15.28 -0.41
CA VAL A 576 -11.19 15.06 -0.13
C VAL A 576 -12.04 16.31 -0.37
N SER A 577 -13.21 16.14 -0.95
CA SER A 577 -14.25 17.16 -1.07
C SER A 577 -15.63 16.56 -0.76
N LEU A 578 -16.44 17.29 0.01
CA LEU A 578 -17.77 16.87 0.46
C LEU A 578 -18.85 17.62 -0.30
N SER A 579 -19.91 16.92 -0.72
CA SER A 579 -21.08 17.56 -1.34
C SER A 579 -21.81 18.48 -0.34
N SER A 580 -22.48 19.52 -0.83
CA SER A 580 -23.16 20.51 0.01
C SER A 580 -24.22 19.92 0.94
N ASP A 581 -24.84 18.80 0.56
CA ASP A 581 -25.80 18.05 1.37
C ASP A 581 -25.13 16.98 2.26
N ALA A 582 -23.81 16.90 2.22
CA ALA A 582 -22.97 15.90 2.90
C ALA A 582 -23.31 14.43 2.56
N SER A 583 -24.03 14.17 1.47
CA SER A 583 -24.42 12.80 1.08
C SER A 583 -23.32 12.06 0.32
N ARG A 584 -22.32 12.78 -0.23
CA ARG A 584 -21.30 12.23 -1.11
C ARG A 584 -19.95 12.83 -0.82
N ILE A 585 -18.93 12.00 -0.75
CA ILE A 585 -17.52 12.39 -0.67
C ILE A 585 -16.87 12.07 -2.01
N VAL A 586 -16.13 12.99 -2.61
CA VAL A 586 -15.18 12.68 -3.69
C VAL A 586 -13.75 12.86 -3.18
N TYR A 587 -12.88 11.99 -3.64
CA TYR A 587 -11.49 11.98 -3.23
C TYR A 587 -10.60 11.41 -4.34
N THR A 588 -9.31 11.64 -4.24
CA THR A 588 -8.32 10.98 -5.09
C THR A 588 -7.85 9.71 -4.40
N GLU A 589 -8.04 8.57 -5.04
CA GLU A 589 -7.41 7.30 -4.69
C GLU A 589 -6.03 7.27 -5.36
N VAL A 590 -5.00 7.03 -4.59
CA VAL A 590 -3.62 6.93 -5.07
C VAL A 590 -3.16 5.50 -4.90
N ASP A 591 -2.92 4.81 -6.00
CA ASP A 591 -2.30 3.48 -6.02
C ASP A 591 -0.82 3.66 -6.37
N GLU A 592 0.05 3.37 -5.41
CA GLU A 592 1.50 3.53 -5.55
C GLU A 592 2.20 2.17 -5.58
N ASP A 593 2.89 1.90 -6.67
CA ASP A 593 3.71 0.72 -6.86
C ASP A 593 5.18 1.11 -7.02
N PHE A 594 6.06 0.52 -6.23
CA PHE A 594 7.49 0.77 -6.26
C PHE A 594 8.21 -0.54 -6.60
N ASP A 595 8.79 -0.58 -7.77
CA ASP A 595 9.58 -1.73 -8.24
C ASP A 595 11.10 -1.43 -8.16
N ILE A 596 11.91 -2.46 -7.93
CA ILE A 596 13.35 -2.36 -8.13
C ILE A 596 13.72 -2.86 -9.51
N MET A 597 14.36 -1.99 -10.28
CA MET A 597 14.80 -2.24 -11.64
C MET A 597 16.31 -2.33 -11.72
N ASP A 598 16.80 -3.28 -12.52
CA ASP A 598 18.17 -3.32 -13.01
C ASP A 598 18.24 -2.65 -14.36
N VAL A 599 19.09 -1.62 -14.47
CA VAL A 599 19.26 -0.78 -15.66
C VAL A 599 20.63 -1.02 -16.24
N PRO A 600 20.74 -1.84 -17.29
CA PRO A 600 22.00 -2.08 -17.97
C PRO A 600 22.56 -0.80 -18.61
N LEU A 601 23.87 -0.53 -18.45
CA LEU A 601 24.54 0.65 -19.00
C LEU A 601 24.83 0.52 -20.51
N ASN A 602 24.77 -0.70 -21.04
CA ASN A 602 25.05 -1.01 -22.44
C ASN A 602 23.84 -0.81 -23.38
N GLY A 603 22.67 -0.41 -22.84
CA GLY A 603 21.46 -0.20 -23.63
C GLY A 603 20.50 -1.38 -23.70
N ASP A 604 20.81 -2.53 -23.10
CA ASP A 604 19.90 -3.68 -23.01
C ASP A 604 18.58 -3.29 -22.31
N PRO A 605 17.47 -4.04 -22.52
CA PRO A 605 16.19 -3.75 -21.88
C PRO A 605 16.28 -3.68 -20.36
N LEU A 606 15.45 -2.83 -19.74
CA LEU A 606 15.28 -2.76 -18.30
C LEU A 606 14.76 -4.10 -17.77
N ARG A 607 15.25 -4.52 -16.60
CA ARG A 607 14.84 -5.78 -15.97
C ARG A 607 14.26 -5.50 -14.59
N LYS A 608 13.04 -6.00 -14.32
CA LYS A 608 12.49 -6.01 -12.98
C LYS A 608 13.22 -7.06 -12.14
N VAL A 609 13.79 -6.65 -11.01
CA VAL A 609 14.53 -7.55 -10.09
C VAL A 609 13.74 -7.85 -8.84
N VAL A 610 12.96 -6.88 -8.37
CA VAL A 610 11.93 -7.06 -7.33
C VAL A 610 10.70 -6.29 -7.79
N ALA A 611 9.57 -6.96 -7.85
CA ALA A 611 8.29 -6.38 -8.23
C ALA A 611 7.18 -7.20 -7.58
N THR A 612 6.63 -6.69 -6.50
CA THR A 612 5.43 -7.21 -5.84
C THR A 612 4.32 -6.16 -5.94
N SER A 613 3.18 -6.39 -5.36
CA SER A 613 2.12 -5.37 -5.22
C SER A 613 2.34 -4.47 -3.99
N ARG A 614 3.55 -4.46 -3.45
CA ARG A 614 3.96 -3.68 -2.28
C ARG A 614 5.12 -2.76 -2.66
N ARG A 615 5.47 -1.87 -1.75
CA ARG A 615 6.53 -0.89 -1.98
C ARG A 615 7.91 -1.53 -1.80
N GLU A 616 8.73 -1.52 -2.82
CA GLU A 616 10.13 -1.92 -2.80
C GLU A 616 11.03 -0.77 -3.22
N PHE A 617 11.92 -0.31 -2.34
CA PHE A 617 12.76 0.84 -2.61
C PHE A 617 14.12 0.81 -1.91
N SER A 618 14.95 1.84 -2.13
CA SER A 618 16.28 2.01 -1.53
C SER A 618 17.23 0.82 -1.77
N ALA A 619 17.20 0.24 -2.97
CA ALA A 619 18.04 -0.92 -3.28
C ALA A 619 19.54 -0.54 -3.32
N VAL A 620 20.38 -1.38 -2.72
CA VAL A 620 21.84 -1.21 -2.69
C VAL A 620 22.55 -2.54 -2.87
N TRP A 621 23.49 -2.60 -3.84
CA TRP A 621 24.35 -3.76 -4.02
C TRP A 621 25.29 -3.98 -2.84
N SER A 622 25.46 -5.24 -2.45
CA SER A 622 26.58 -5.65 -1.60
C SER A 622 27.89 -5.61 -2.41
N PRO A 623 29.01 -5.14 -1.82
CA PRO A 623 30.31 -5.21 -2.49
C PRO A 623 30.73 -6.64 -2.85
N LEU A 624 30.11 -7.66 -2.27
CA LEU A 624 30.36 -9.08 -2.58
C LEU A 624 29.67 -9.58 -3.87
N ALA A 625 29.04 -8.71 -4.64
CA ALA A 625 28.50 -8.92 -6.00
C ALA A 625 27.44 -10.02 -6.23
N THR A 626 26.99 -10.71 -5.16
CA THR A 626 26.04 -11.83 -5.30
C THR A 626 24.67 -11.55 -4.69
N GLN A 627 24.52 -10.40 -4.04
CA GLN A 627 23.32 -10.04 -3.31
C GLN A 627 23.16 -8.51 -3.21
N PHE A 628 21.93 -8.07 -3.01
CA PHE A 628 21.60 -6.68 -2.73
C PHE A 628 20.55 -6.59 -1.61
N ALA A 629 20.58 -5.49 -0.87
CA ALA A 629 19.58 -5.17 0.13
C ALA A 629 18.58 -4.13 -0.41
N TYR A 630 17.35 -4.17 0.07
CA TYR A 630 16.29 -3.23 -0.27
C TYR A 630 15.27 -3.16 0.86
N VAL A 631 14.43 -2.14 0.83
CA VAL A 631 13.35 -1.95 1.80
C VAL A 631 12.04 -2.42 1.18
N SER A 632 11.22 -3.13 1.95
CA SER A 632 9.87 -3.53 1.53
C SER A 632 8.90 -3.57 2.71
N ASP A 633 7.63 -3.26 2.46
CA ASP A 633 6.51 -3.39 3.40
C ASP A 633 5.66 -4.64 3.13
N ARG A 634 6.20 -5.64 2.44
CA ARG A 634 5.48 -6.88 2.07
C ARG A 634 4.94 -7.70 3.25
N THR A 635 5.49 -7.50 4.44
CA THR A 635 5.03 -8.14 5.69
C THR A 635 4.14 -7.23 6.54
N GLY A 636 3.80 -6.02 6.05
CA GLY A 636 3.08 -4.95 6.72
C GLY A 636 4.00 -3.79 7.10
N PRO A 637 4.78 -3.87 8.19
CA PRO A 637 5.80 -2.86 8.51
C PRO A 637 6.94 -2.87 7.50
N PHE A 638 7.61 -1.72 7.33
CA PHE A 638 8.82 -1.65 6.52
C PHE A 638 9.97 -2.44 7.16
N GLU A 639 10.61 -3.26 6.35
CA GLU A 639 11.75 -4.11 6.73
C GLU A 639 12.87 -3.97 5.70
N ILE A 640 14.12 -4.21 6.11
CA ILE A 640 15.24 -4.36 5.17
C ILE A 640 15.36 -5.82 4.78
N TRP A 641 15.28 -6.10 3.50
CA TRP A 641 15.41 -7.43 2.90
C TRP A 641 16.73 -7.60 2.18
N LEU A 642 17.25 -8.80 2.18
CA LEU A 642 18.43 -9.20 1.42
C LEU A 642 18.03 -10.24 0.39
N LYS A 643 18.41 -10.03 -0.88
CA LYS A 643 18.13 -10.92 -2.00
C LYS A 643 19.42 -11.43 -2.62
N SER A 644 19.52 -12.74 -2.82
CA SER A 644 20.57 -13.37 -3.60
C SER A 644 20.21 -13.39 -5.07
N THR A 645 21.11 -12.91 -5.94
CA THR A 645 20.92 -12.93 -7.39
C THR A 645 21.28 -14.28 -8.01
N GLN A 646 22.09 -15.10 -7.33
CA GLN A 646 22.52 -16.40 -7.82
C GLN A 646 21.61 -17.54 -7.33
N GLN A 647 21.16 -17.48 -6.09
CA GLN A 647 20.38 -18.55 -5.46
C GLN A 647 18.91 -18.26 -5.37
N GLY A 648 18.47 -17.01 -5.68
CA GLY A 648 17.07 -16.60 -5.76
C GLY A 648 16.34 -16.47 -4.41
N TRP A 649 17.01 -16.72 -3.26
CA TRP A 649 16.37 -16.56 -1.96
C TRP A 649 16.29 -15.08 -1.56
N GLU A 650 15.26 -14.77 -0.78
CA GLU A 650 15.05 -13.48 -0.14
C GLU A 650 14.78 -13.69 1.36
N ARG A 651 15.30 -12.81 2.19
CA ARG A 651 15.02 -12.84 3.64
C ARG A 651 15.10 -11.45 4.26
N PRO A 652 14.30 -11.16 5.28
CA PRO A 652 14.46 -9.93 6.06
C PRO A 652 15.72 -10.01 6.93
N ILE A 653 16.43 -8.88 7.04
CA ILE A 653 17.64 -8.74 7.87
C ILE A 653 17.48 -7.68 8.95
N VAL A 654 16.52 -6.75 8.83
CA VAL A 654 16.13 -5.79 9.86
C VAL A 654 14.61 -5.66 9.85
N ARG A 655 13.99 -5.83 11.02
CA ARG A 655 12.56 -5.70 11.24
C ARG A 655 12.27 -4.61 12.25
N ASN A 656 11.07 -4.00 12.19
CA ASN A 656 10.65 -3.06 13.24
C ASN A 656 10.59 -3.70 14.64
N THR A 657 10.35 -5.01 14.73
CA THR A 657 10.39 -5.79 15.99
C THR A 657 11.80 -5.94 16.59
N ASP A 658 12.87 -5.62 15.85
CA ASP A 658 14.23 -5.68 16.34
C ASP A 658 14.58 -4.46 17.23
N PHE A 659 13.68 -3.46 17.31
CA PHE A 659 13.82 -2.25 18.10
C PHE A 659 12.95 -2.29 19.36
N ALA A 660 13.53 -1.88 20.49
CA ALA A 660 12.86 -1.96 21.79
C ALA A 660 11.70 -0.95 21.99
N ASP A 661 11.61 0.05 21.11
CA ASP A 661 10.59 1.13 21.23
C ASP A 661 9.23 0.76 20.67
N GLY A 662 9.11 -0.36 19.93
CA GLY A 662 7.86 -0.84 19.33
C GLY A 662 7.26 0.10 18.27
N VAL A 663 8.02 1.09 17.78
CA VAL A 663 7.54 2.08 16.81
C VAL A 663 7.76 1.57 15.40
N ASN A 664 6.70 1.60 14.58
CA ASN A 664 6.82 1.41 13.14
C ASN A 664 7.58 2.60 12.54
N ALA A 665 8.77 2.34 12.07
CA ALA A 665 9.64 3.32 11.41
C ALA A 665 9.97 2.86 10.00
N VAL A 666 10.24 3.81 9.10
CA VAL A 666 10.74 3.50 7.77
C VAL A 666 12.26 3.50 7.78
N MET A 667 12.85 2.50 7.14
CA MET A 667 14.29 2.44 6.92
C MET A 667 14.58 2.94 5.50
N THR A 668 15.49 3.90 5.37
CA THR A 668 15.87 4.50 4.07
C THR A 668 17.38 4.67 3.96
N GLY A 669 17.89 5.03 2.79
CA GLY A 669 19.29 5.39 2.61
C GLY A 669 20.27 4.27 2.94
N LEU A 670 20.01 3.06 2.45
CA LEU A 670 20.85 1.90 2.73
C LEU A 670 22.27 2.07 2.18
N ALA A 671 23.27 1.64 2.93
CA ALA A 671 24.68 1.61 2.51
C ALA A 671 25.41 0.41 3.14
N PHE A 672 25.99 -0.47 2.32
CA PHE A 672 26.87 -1.52 2.81
C PHE A 672 28.24 -0.96 3.21
N SER A 673 28.84 -1.56 4.26
CA SER A 673 30.26 -1.37 4.54
C SER A 673 31.12 -1.96 3.42
N PRO A 674 32.36 -1.46 3.21
CA PRO A 674 33.23 -1.94 2.13
C PRO A 674 33.53 -3.43 2.16
N ASP A 675 33.52 -4.03 3.34
CA ASP A 675 33.70 -5.48 3.56
C ASP A 675 32.40 -6.30 3.40
N GLY A 676 31.25 -5.63 3.17
CA GLY A 676 29.94 -6.26 3.07
C GLY A 676 29.38 -6.83 4.39
N GLY A 677 30.11 -6.67 5.50
CA GLY A 677 29.77 -7.26 6.80
C GLY A 677 28.74 -6.46 7.61
N ARG A 678 28.47 -5.21 7.23
CA ARG A 678 27.53 -4.32 7.92
C ARG A 678 26.71 -3.51 6.91
N ILE A 679 25.51 -3.09 7.32
CA ILE A 679 24.66 -2.18 6.57
C ILE A 679 24.27 -1.00 7.45
N ALA A 680 24.51 0.21 6.99
CA ALA A 680 24.04 1.45 7.61
C ALA A 680 22.76 1.92 6.92
N TYR A 681 21.87 2.51 7.70
CA TYR A 681 20.58 3.03 7.19
C TYR A 681 20.05 4.13 8.09
N THR A 682 19.17 4.95 7.54
CA THR A 682 18.37 5.90 8.30
C THR A 682 17.13 5.20 8.82
N ARG A 683 16.86 5.29 10.11
CA ARG A 683 15.57 4.94 10.70
C ARG A 683 14.77 6.23 10.90
N SER A 684 13.70 6.36 10.13
CA SER A 684 12.85 7.57 10.07
C SER A 684 11.55 7.36 10.84
N MET A 685 11.28 8.27 11.75
CA MET A 685 10.02 8.45 12.47
C MET A 685 9.50 9.85 12.17
N LEU A 686 8.23 10.15 12.48
CA LEU A 686 7.56 11.42 12.14
C LEU A 686 8.37 12.69 12.49
N ASP A 687 9.12 12.68 13.58
CA ASP A 687 9.87 13.83 14.12
C ASP A 687 11.35 13.54 14.38
N LYS A 688 11.79 12.29 14.15
CA LYS A 688 13.14 11.82 14.52
C LYS A 688 13.71 10.91 13.47
N ASN A 689 14.89 11.28 12.99
CA ASN A 689 15.65 10.48 12.04
C ASN A 689 17.05 10.23 12.60
N SER A 690 17.49 8.98 12.58
CA SER A 690 18.77 8.58 13.15
C SER A 690 19.45 7.52 12.32
N ILE A 691 20.79 7.47 12.37
CA ILE A 691 21.58 6.47 11.65
C ILE A 691 21.79 5.24 12.51
N TRP A 692 21.55 4.08 11.93
CA TRP A 692 21.68 2.75 12.55
C TRP A 692 22.57 1.85 11.71
N ILE A 693 23.16 0.84 12.36
CA ILE A 693 24.01 -0.18 11.74
C ILE A 693 23.50 -1.56 12.15
N SER A 694 23.36 -2.46 11.19
CA SER A 694 23.00 -3.87 11.41
C SER A 694 23.93 -4.80 10.63
N SER A 695 23.97 -6.08 11.00
CA SER A 695 24.66 -7.11 10.22
C SER A 695 23.72 -7.69 9.16
N PRO A 696 24.16 -7.93 7.90
CA PRO A 696 23.39 -8.66 6.91
C PRO A 696 23.05 -10.10 7.33
N SER A 697 23.78 -10.67 8.29
CA SER A 697 23.45 -12.00 8.86
C SER A 697 22.31 -11.95 9.87
N GLY A 698 21.78 -10.76 10.20
CA GLY A 698 20.82 -10.52 11.26
C GLY A 698 21.50 -10.19 12.61
N GLY A 699 20.72 -9.89 13.62
CA GLY A 699 21.17 -9.52 14.96
C GLY A 699 20.69 -8.15 15.40
N GLN A 700 21.10 -7.73 16.59
CA GLN A 700 20.65 -6.47 17.17
C GLN A 700 21.18 -5.27 16.38
N ALA A 701 20.29 -4.36 16.00
CA ALA A 701 20.62 -3.08 15.39
C ALA A 701 21.32 -2.15 16.42
N VAL A 702 22.37 -1.47 16.00
CA VAL A 702 23.13 -0.55 16.83
C VAL A 702 22.91 0.88 16.33
N ARG A 703 22.49 1.77 17.21
CA ARG A 703 22.35 3.19 16.88
C ARG A 703 23.74 3.86 16.84
N LEU A 704 24.05 4.50 15.71
CA LEU A 704 25.31 5.22 15.53
C LEU A 704 25.23 6.66 16.07
N THR A 705 24.10 7.35 15.82
CA THR A 705 23.95 8.77 16.15
C THR A 705 23.01 8.98 17.33
N GLN A 706 23.31 9.99 18.17
CA GLN A 706 22.47 10.35 19.31
C GLN A 706 21.28 11.23 18.89
N ASP A 707 20.26 11.31 19.73
CA ASP A 707 19.13 12.23 19.56
C ASP A 707 19.54 13.62 20.06
N ASP A 708 20.00 14.44 19.14
CA ASP A 708 20.42 15.83 19.41
C ASP A 708 19.40 16.87 18.94
N GLY A 709 18.17 16.41 18.60
CA GLY A 709 17.10 17.25 18.06
C GLY A 709 17.31 17.63 16.59
N THR A 710 18.26 17.00 15.90
CA THR A 710 18.49 17.16 14.46
C THR A 710 18.03 15.92 13.70
N GLY A 711 17.61 16.09 12.44
CA GLY A 711 17.35 14.97 11.54
C GLY A 711 18.67 14.48 10.92
N GLN A 712 18.92 13.17 10.93
CA GLN A 712 20.14 12.57 10.39
C GLN A 712 19.78 11.57 9.30
N PHE A 713 20.32 11.76 8.08
CA PHE A 713 19.88 11.05 6.88
C PHE A 713 21.02 10.58 6.00
N ALA A 714 20.71 9.57 5.18
CA ALA A 714 21.48 9.18 4.02
C ALA A 714 22.97 8.83 4.31
N PRO A 715 23.24 7.79 5.10
CA PRO A 715 24.60 7.38 5.43
C PRO A 715 25.38 6.87 4.22
N THR A 716 26.69 7.13 4.20
CA THR A 716 27.65 6.55 3.27
C THR A 716 28.93 6.18 4.01
N TRP A 717 29.50 5.00 3.72
CA TRP A 717 30.71 4.50 4.35
C TRP A 717 31.96 5.08 3.69
N SER A 718 32.98 5.37 4.51
CA SER A 718 34.34 5.55 4.01
C SER A 718 34.91 4.25 3.44
N PRO A 719 35.81 4.28 2.45
CA PRO A 719 36.35 3.06 1.86
C PRO A 719 37.15 2.18 2.83
N ASP A 720 37.69 2.78 3.90
CA ASP A 720 38.42 2.07 4.98
C ASP A 720 37.47 1.48 6.03
N GLY A 721 36.15 1.74 5.93
CA GLY A 721 35.14 1.23 6.86
C GLY A 721 35.15 1.85 8.25
N ASN A 722 35.91 2.91 8.50
CA ASN A 722 36.09 3.51 9.82
C ASN A 722 35.11 4.67 10.08
N TRP A 723 34.59 5.30 9.04
CA TRP A 723 33.70 6.46 9.12
C TRP A 723 32.42 6.28 8.34
N ILE A 724 31.37 6.94 8.81
CA ILE A 724 30.12 7.10 8.06
C ILE A 724 29.86 8.60 7.93
N ALA A 725 29.73 9.09 6.70
CA ALA A 725 29.26 10.44 6.42
C ALA A 725 27.73 10.41 6.18
N PHE A 726 27.04 11.47 6.61
CA PHE A 726 25.60 11.60 6.50
C PHE A 726 25.16 13.07 6.48
N LEU A 727 23.94 13.34 6.10
CA LEU A 727 23.36 14.69 6.19
C LEU A 727 22.72 14.90 7.56
N GLN A 728 22.99 16.07 8.15
CA GLN A 728 22.37 16.53 9.39
C GLN A 728 21.51 17.76 9.09
N ILE A 729 20.22 17.71 9.45
CA ILE A 729 19.26 18.78 9.23
C ILE A 729 18.92 19.43 10.57
N SER A 730 19.16 20.74 10.68
CA SER A 730 18.79 21.57 11.83
C SER A 730 18.04 22.81 11.36
N GLY A 731 16.71 22.78 11.45
CA GLY A 731 15.86 23.85 10.90
C GLY A 731 16.07 23.99 9.37
N PRO A 732 16.38 25.18 8.85
CA PRO A 732 16.61 25.37 7.41
C PRO A 732 18.04 24.97 6.98
N SER A 733 18.92 24.59 7.90
CA SER A 733 20.33 24.28 7.60
C SER A 733 20.52 22.79 7.38
N VAL A 734 21.13 22.43 6.26
CA VAL A 734 21.63 21.09 5.95
C VAL A 734 23.15 21.11 5.98
N ARG A 735 23.74 20.17 6.72
CA ARG A 735 25.20 20.02 6.85
C ARG A 735 25.62 18.61 6.50
N LEU A 736 26.81 18.47 5.92
CA LEU A 736 27.49 17.19 5.77
C LEU A 736 28.30 16.92 7.04
N VAL A 737 28.08 15.78 7.65
CA VAL A 737 28.72 15.37 8.93
C VAL A 737 29.31 13.99 8.77
N LYS A 738 30.38 13.67 9.47
CA LYS A 738 30.90 12.29 9.57
C LYS A 738 31.05 11.85 11.02
N ALA A 739 30.77 10.57 11.27
CA ALA A 739 30.93 9.95 12.57
C ALA A 739 31.79 8.70 12.49
N PRO A 740 32.65 8.41 13.50
CA PRO A 740 33.42 7.16 13.56
C PRO A 740 32.48 5.99 13.87
N VAL A 741 32.67 4.87 13.23
CA VAL A 741 31.83 3.67 13.36
C VAL A 741 31.81 3.09 14.78
N GLY A 742 32.86 3.34 15.55
CA GLY A 742 32.97 2.90 16.95
C GLY A 742 32.10 3.69 17.94
N GLY A 743 31.46 4.76 17.54
CA GLY A 743 30.49 5.54 18.36
C GLY A 743 31.10 6.24 19.59
N ARG A 744 32.44 6.26 19.77
CA ARG A 744 33.09 6.82 20.96
C ARG A 744 33.40 8.31 20.89
N GLU A 745 33.40 8.87 19.69
CA GLU A 745 33.67 10.27 19.42
C GLU A 745 32.43 10.96 18.86
N ALA A 746 32.28 12.25 19.13
CA ALA A 746 31.18 13.04 18.59
C ALA A 746 31.28 13.18 17.05
N PRO A 747 30.16 13.27 16.35
CA PRO A 747 30.15 13.56 14.91
C PRO A 747 30.87 14.87 14.59
N VAL A 748 31.62 14.90 13.50
CA VAL A 748 32.41 16.05 13.04
C VAL A 748 31.77 16.63 11.79
N ALA A 749 31.45 17.94 11.80
CA ALA A 749 30.97 18.62 10.60
C ALA A 749 32.10 18.76 9.57
N ILE A 750 31.76 18.54 8.30
CA ILE A 750 32.64 18.80 7.17
C ILE A 750 32.32 20.23 6.70
N ASP A 751 33.04 21.22 7.28
CA ASP A 751 32.78 22.66 7.09
C ASP A 751 33.33 23.15 5.74
N ALA A 752 32.68 22.76 4.68
CA ALA A 752 32.89 23.36 3.35
C ALA A 752 31.73 24.29 3.03
N GLN A 753 32.00 25.35 2.24
CA GLN A 753 30.94 26.19 1.68
C GLN A 753 30.19 25.38 0.57
N LEU A 754 29.29 24.49 0.98
CA LEU A 754 28.62 23.55 0.06
C LEU A 754 27.46 24.19 -0.72
N GLY A 755 27.09 25.43 -0.41
CA GLY A 755 25.89 26.07 -1.00
C GLY A 755 24.60 25.47 -0.43
N GLU A 756 23.49 25.63 -1.15
CA GLU A 756 22.20 25.00 -0.80
C GLU A 756 22.27 23.53 -1.20
N LEU A 757 22.43 22.65 -0.18
CA LEU A 757 22.41 21.20 -0.36
C LEU A 757 21.00 20.73 -0.68
N ASP A 758 20.90 19.83 -1.65
CA ASP A 758 19.74 18.98 -1.81
C ASP A 758 19.77 17.84 -0.76
N LEU A 759 18.62 17.36 -0.35
CA LEU A 759 18.48 16.28 0.66
C LEU A 759 18.85 14.89 0.12
N SER A 760 19.49 14.81 -1.04
CA SER A 760 19.91 13.55 -1.66
C SER A 760 21.23 13.03 -1.11
N ASN A 761 21.44 11.73 -1.26
CA ASN A 761 22.49 10.97 -0.60
C ASN A 761 23.90 11.45 -0.91
N PRO A 762 24.73 11.76 0.10
CA PRO A 762 26.16 11.88 -0.07
C PRO A 762 26.76 10.54 -0.51
N ARG A 763 27.82 10.56 -1.30
CA ARG A 763 28.55 9.37 -1.72
C ARG A 763 30.04 9.56 -1.54
N TRP A 764 30.65 8.70 -0.74
CA TRP A 764 32.11 8.66 -0.60
C TRP A 764 32.73 8.03 -1.83
N SER A 765 33.78 8.64 -2.39
CA SER A 765 34.51 8.06 -3.51
C SER A 765 35.23 6.77 -3.07
N PRO A 766 35.38 5.76 -3.94
CA PRO A 766 36.10 4.53 -3.61
C PRO A 766 37.55 4.76 -3.22
N LYS A 767 38.15 5.87 -3.66
CA LYS A 767 39.53 6.27 -3.32
C LYS A 767 39.67 6.94 -1.95
N GLY A 768 38.55 7.34 -1.35
CA GLY A 768 38.53 7.98 -0.04
C GLY A 768 38.88 9.49 -0.05
N ASP A 769 39.20 10.06 -1.20
CA ASP A 769 39.65 11.43 -1.37
C ASP A 769 38.53 12.46 -1.45
N TRP A 770 37.33 12.06 -1.88
CA TRP A 770 36.18 12.93 -2.10
C TRP A 770 34.86 12.35 -1.55
N ILE A 771 33.94 13.24 -1.20
CA ILE A 771 32.53 12.94 -0.94
C ILE A 771 31.71 13.78 -1.92
N THR A 772 30.87 13.14 -2.75
CA THR A 772 29.88 13.83 -3.58
C THR A 772 28.67 14.19 -2.76
N VAL A 773 28.15 15.39 -2.93
CA VAL A 773 26.84 15.84 -2.44
C VAL A 773 26.08 16.53 -3.58
N ASN A 774 24.79 16.29 -3.65
CA ASN A 774 23.94 16.96 -4.61
C ASN A 774 23.61 18.39 -4.12
N THR A 775 23.53 19.31 -5.07
CA THR A 775 23.06 20.67 -4.87
C THR A 775 21.98 20.99 -5.88
N LEU A 776 21.25 22.08 -5.68
CA LEU A 776 20.23 22.52 -6.65
C LEU A 776 20.80 22.84 -8.05
N LYS A 777 22.12 22.91 -8.20
CA LYS A 777 22.80 23.30 -9.47
C LYS A 777 23.75 22.23 -10.02
N GLY A 778 23.83 21.04 -9.43
CA GLY A 778 24.74 19.98 -9.85
C GLY A 778 25.32 19.21 -8.69
N PHE A 779 26.47 18.55 -8.89
CA PHE A 779 27.21 17.89 -7.81
C PHE A 779 28.29 18.82 -7.26
N THR A 780 28.46 18.76 -5.96
CA THR A 780 29.63 19.32 -5.30
C THR A 780 30.46 18.17 -4.74
N VAL A 781 31.76 18.20 -4.95
CA VAL A 781 32.72 17.28 -4.31
C VAL A 781 33.50 18.01 -3.22
N VAL A 782 33.66 17.38 -2.08
CA VAL A 782 34.35 17.93 -0.93
C VAL A 782 35.32 16.90 -0.35
N SER A 783 36.49 17.34 0.10
CA SER A 783 37.41 16.47 0.81
C SER A 783 36.84 16.06 2.17
N PRO A 784 37.08 14.82 2.65
CA PRO A 784 36.55 14.35 3.92
C PRO A 784 37.02 15.13 5.15
N ASP A 785 38.11 15.93 5.04
CA ASP A 785 38.61 16.81 6.08
C ASP A 785 38.07 18.25 5.99
N GLY A 786 37.28 18.55 4.95
CA GLY A 786 36.70 19.87 4.70
C GLY A 786 37.69 20.95 4.22
N LYS A 787 38.96 20.61 4.01
CA LYS A 787 40.03 21.61 3.69
C LYS A 787 40.20 21.89 2.20
N ALA A 788 39.82 20.94 1.33
CA ALA A 788 39.92 21.16 -0.11
C ALA A 788 38.74 21.99 -0.62
N SER A 789 39.00 22.82 -1.60
CA SER A 789 37.97 23.64 -2.25
C SER A 789 36.92 22.76 -2.93
N THR A 790 35.66 23.08 -2.71
CA THR A 790 34.52 22.47 -3.39
C THR A 790 34.59 22.77 -4.90
N LYS A 791 34.40 21.70 -5.70
CA LYS A 791 34.27 21.83 -7.14
C LYS A 791 32.82 21.48 -7.52
N MET A 792 32.18 22.41 -8.22
CA MET A 792 30.84 22.13 -8.78
C MET A 792 31.02 21.40 -10.13
N LEU A 793 30.38 20.22 -10.24
CA LEU A 793 30.36 19.41 -11.44
C LEU A 793 28.95 19.37 -12.01
N GLY A 794 28.86 19.44 -13.35
CA GLY A 794 27.56 19.48 -14.04
C GLY A 794 26.96 20.90 -14.05
N LYS A 795 25.92 21.08 -14.86
CA LYS A 795 25.23 22.37 -15.06
C LYS A 795 23.76 22.31 -14.66
N GLU A 796 23.26 21.13 -14.29
CA GLU A 796 21.85 20.87 -13.99
C GLU A 796 21.69 20.14 -12.68
N HIS A 797 20.48 20.17 -12.13
CA HIS A 797 20.11 19.44 -10.91
C HIS A 797 20.08 17.93 -11.17
N TYR A 798 20.86 17.18 -10.41
CA TYR A 798 20.84 15.72 -10.40
C TYR A 798 20.15 15.23 -9.14
N GLN A 799 19.23 14.32 -9.31
CA GLN A 799 18.46 13.77 -8.20
C GLN A 799 19.25 12.71 -7.41
N ARG A 800 20.17 11.98 -8.06
CA ARG A 800 20.89 10.84 -7.48
C ARG A 800 22.26 10.67 -8.08
N ASN A 801 23.18 10.06 -7.29
CA ASN A 801 24.52 9.79 -7.77
C ASN A 801 25.08 8.46 -7.26
N ALA A 802 26.05 7.88 -8.00
CA ALA A 802 26.88 6.74 -7.60
C ALA A 802 28.27 6.86 -8.25
N TRP A 803 29.31 6.44 -7.55
CA TRP A 803 30.64 6.34 -8.11
C TRP A 803 30.85 5.02 -8.84
N SER A 804 31.65 5.02 -9.92
CA SER A 804 32.26 3.80 -10.44
C SER A 804 33.20 3.18 -9.42
N SER A 805 33.38 1.85 -9.48
CA SER A 805 34.21 1.12 -8.50
C SER A 805 35.67 1.57 -8.44
N ASP A 806 36.19 2.10 -9.56
CA ASP A 806 37.55 2.65 -9.69
C ASP A 806 37.65 4.16 -9.39
N GLY A 807 36.49 4.82 -9.11
CA GLY A 807 36.44 6.26 -8.86
C GLY A 807 36.74 7.15 -10.05
N SER A 808 36.66 6.63 -11.28
CA SER A 808 36.90 7.39 -12.50
C SER A 808 35.67 8.10 -13.07
N VAL A 809 34.45 7.68 -12.68
CA VAL A 809 33.19 8.21 -13.19
C VAL A 809 32.19 8.38 -12.04
N ILE A 810 31.38 9.45 -12.11
CA ILE A 810 30.15 9.61 -11.32
C ILE A 810 28.97 9.35 -12.24
N TYR A 811 28.13 8.40 -11.88
CA TYR A 811 26.83 8.20 -12.52
C TYR A 811 25.81 9.11 -11.84
N GLY A 812 24.99 9.81 -12.62
CA GLY A 812 23.98 10.73 -12.14
C GLY A 812 22.66 10.56 -12.87
N MET A 813 21.56 10.82 -12.19
CA MET A 813 20.23 10.89 -12.78
C MET A 813 19.69 12.31 -12.74
N ARG A 814 19.12 12.79 -13.84
CA ARG A 814 18.44 14.06 -13.93
C ARG A 814 17.21 13.98 -14.83
N VAL A 815 16.30 14.91 -14.66
CA VAL A 815 15.15 15.09 -15.54
C VAL A 815 15.40 16.26 -16.48
N SER A 816 15.19 16.05 -17.77
CA SER A 816 15.26 17.10 -18.79
C SER A 816 14.13 16.91 -19.79
N GLU A 817 13.39 17.95 -20.08
CA GLU A 817 12.24 17.94 -21.00
C GLU A 817 11.23 16.81 -20.68
N GLY A 818 10.97 16.57 -19.42
CA GLY A 818 10.06 15.49 -18.96
C GLY A 818 10.60 14.07 -19.10
N GLN A 819 11.86 13.88 -19.52
CA GLN A 819 12.51 12.57 -19.62
C GLN A 819 13.54 12.39 -18.52
N THR A 820 13.61 11.19 -17.95
CA THR A 820 14.69 10.82 -17.03
C THR A 820 15.91 10.39 -17.82
N LEU A 821 17.04 11.02 -17.54
CA LEU A 821 18.33 10.75 -18.16
C LEU A 821 19.27 10.12 -17.13
N LEU A 822 19.89 9.00 -17.50
CA LEU A 822 21.04 8.44 -16.80
C LEU A 822 22.31 8.93 -17.50
N CYS A 823 23.17 9.60 -16.75
CA CYS A 823 24.36 10.25 -17.25
C CYS A 823 25.62 9.71 -16.57
N SER A 824 26.75 9.78 -17.24
CA SER A 824 28.09 9.67 -16.67
C SER A 824 28.78 11.02 -16.67
N ILE A 825 29.44 11.36 -15.56
CA ILE A 825 30.13 12.63 -15.35
C ILE A 825 31.59 12.34 -14.96
N ASP A 826 32.51 12.95 -15.66
CA ASP A 826 33.94 12.89 -15.33
C ASP A 826 34.18 13.77 -14.09
N PRO A 827 34.71 13.21 -12.98
CA PRO A 827 34.90 13.97 -11.75
C PRO A 827 36.02 15.02 -11.81
N GLN A 828 36.89 14.95 -12.81
CA GLN A 828 38.01 15.93 -12.98
C GLN A 828 37.60 17.08 -13.88
N THR A 829 36.91 16.83 -14.99
CA THR A 829 36.56 17.81 -16.00
C THR A 829 35.15 18.33 -15.89
N GLY A 830 34.24 17.57 -15.25
CA GLY A 830 32.81 17.87 -15.20
C GLY A 830 32.06 17.58 -16.51
N VAL A 831 32.72 16.93 -17.46
CA VAL A 831 32.09 16.59 -18.75
C VAL A 831 31.03 15.50 -18.53
N GLU A 832 29.82 15.81 -18.99
CA GLU A 832 28.67 14.91 -18.95
C GLU A 832 28.50 14.16 -20.28
N LYS A 833 28.15 12.87 -20.19
CA LYS A 833 27.69 12.07 -21.31
C LYS A 833 26.37 11.38 -20.92
N VAL A 834 25.30 11.60 -21.70
CA VAL A 834 24.04 10.85 -21.54
C VAL A 834 24.24 9.41 -21.98
N LEU A 835 24.06 8.49 -21.07
CA LEU A 835 24.18 7.04 -21.32
C LEU A 835 22.85 6.46 -21.80
N ARG A 836 21.75 6.90 -21.17
CA ARG A 836 20.42 6.34 -21.44
C ARG A 836 19.32 7.37 -21.20
N LYS A 837 18.32 7.32 -22.09
CA LYS A 837 17.02 7.99 -21.89
C LYS A 837 16.04 6.92 -21.41
N ILE A 838 15.33 7.22 -20.34
CA ILE A 838 14.32 6.31 -19.77
C ILE A 838 12.96 6.93 -20.10
N SER A 839 12.08 6.17 -20.76
CA SER A 839 10.83 6.70 -21.32
C SER A 839 9.84 7.18 -20.24
N ASN A 840 8.95 8.10 -20.60
CA ASN A 840 7.98 8.76 -19.73
C ASN A 840 6.92 7.82 -19.13
N ASP A 841 6.73 6.60 -19.65
CA ASP A 841 5.81 5.61 -19.10
C ASP A 841 6.29 5.02 -17.77
N THR A 842 7.53 5.37 -17.37
CA THR A 842 8.14 4.94 -16.14
C THR A 842 8.51 6.21 -15.39
N TYR A 843 7.57 6.71 -14.60
CA TYR A 843 7.78 7.91 -13.80
C TYR A 843 8.83 7.67 -12.72
N PHE A 844 9.99 8.28 -12.86
CA PHE A 844 10.96 8.51 -11.80
C PHE A 844 10.64 9.82 -11.06
N GLN A 845 9.35 10.11 -10.86
CA GLN A 845 8.98 11.27 -10.07
C GLN A 845 9.27 10.99 -8.61
N GLU A 846 9.95 11.93 -8.01
CA GLU A 846 10.25 11.96 -6.60
C GLU A 846 8.99 11.78 -5.76
N PRO A 847 8.96 10.83 -4.87
CA PRO A 847 8.54 11.17 -3.54
C PRO A 847 9.66 12.05 -2.95
N ILE A 848 9.31 12.98 -2.12
CA ILE A 848 10.21 13.67 -1.19
C ILE A 848 10.79 12.60 -0.25
N ASP A 849 11.55 11.67 -0.78
CA ASP A 849 12.12 10.54 -0.06
C ASP A 849 13.62 10.79 0.06
N ILE A 850 13.93 11.39 1.19
CA ILE A 850 15.28 11.47 1.71
C ILE A 850 15.80 10.03 1.80
N GLY A 851 16.59 9.61 0.82
CA GLY A 851 17.26 8.32 0.91
C GLY A 851 17.11 7.33 -0.24
N GLN A 852 16.44 7.66 -1.33
CA GLN A 852 16.45 6.79 -2.51
C GLN A 852 17.83 6.83 -3.21
N THR A 853 18.37 5.66 -3.49
CA THR A 853 19.71 5.50 -4.04
C THR A 853 19.66 4.92 -5.45
N ILE A 854 20.61 5.31 -6.31
CA ILE A 854 21.08 4.42 -7.35
C ILE A 854 22.28 3.65 -6.83
N SER A 855 22.39 2.38 -7.17
CA SER A 855 23.51 1.54 -6.74
C SER A 855 24.11 0.83 -7.93
N LEU A 856 25.39 1.11 -8.19
CA LEU A 856 26.12 0.47 -9.27
C LEU A 856 26.35 -1.01 -8.90
N ASP A 857 26.11 -1.90 -9.86
CA ASP A 857 26.53 -3.29 -9.81
C ASP A 857 28.06 -3.35 -9.61
N PRO A 858 28.59 -4.18 -8.73
CA PRO A 858 30.04 -4.33 -8.53
C PRO A 858 30.84 -4.65 -9.79
N SER A 859 30.20 -5.26 -10.83
CA SER A 859 30.82 -5.46 -12.15
C SER A 859 30.84 -4.19 -13.01
N GLY A 860 30.17 -3.11 -12.63
CA GLY A 860 30.10 -1.85 -13.36
C GLY A 860 29.20 -1.89 -14.60
N LYS A 861 28.35 -2.91 -14.78
CA LYS A 861 27.56 -3.12 -16.02
C LYS A 861 26.15 -2.60 -15.95
N SER A 862 25.60 -2.42 -14.75
CA SER A 862 24.24 -1.95 -14.56
C SER A 862 24.10 -1.15 -13.26
N VAL A 863 22.97 -0.47 -13.09
CA VAL A 863 22.60 0.18 -11.85
C VAL A 863 21.25 -0.34 -11.37
N LEU A 864 21.13 -0.61 -10.07
CA LEU A 864 19.83 -0.78 -9.43
C LEU A 864 19.21 0.59 -9.14
N MET A 865 17.92 0.68 -9.38
CA MET A 865 17.13 1.86 -9.06
C MET A 865 15.71 1.48 -8.69
N THR A 866 15.10 2.33 -7.88
CA THR A 866 13.66 2.26 -7.60
C THR A 866 12.89 2.99 -8.69
N VAL A 867 11.88 2.34 -9.22
CA VAL A 867 10.91 2.91 -10.15
C VAL A 867 9.57 3.02 -9.44
N LYS A 868 9.07 4.22 -9.34
CA LYS A 868 7.72 4.46 -8.81
C LYS A 868 6.74 4.52 -9.98
N ARG A 869 5.68 3.76 -9.86
CA ARG A 869 4.48 3.93 -10.65
C ARG A 869 3.39 4.42 -9.71
N PHE A 870 2.62 5.36 -10.15
CA PHE A 870 1.43 5.74 -9.43
C PHE A 870 0.28 5.90 -10.43
N LYS A 871 -0.88 5.52 -9.98
CA LYS A 871 -2.14 5.78 -10.63
C LYS A 871 -3.00 6.58 -9.67
N ARG A 872 -3.56 7.66 -10.14
CA ARG A 872 -4.45 8.52 -9.37
C ARG A 872 -5.78 8.58 -10.07
N ASP A 873 -6.80 8.10 -9.39
CA ASP A 873 -8.17 8.06 -9.90
C ASP A 873 -9.09 8.86 -8.96
N ILE A 874 -10.14 9.43 -9.50
CA ILE A 874 -11.15 10.08 -8.66
C ILE A 874 -12.29 9.11 -8.39
N TRP A 875 -12.57 8.92 -7.12
CA TRP A 875 -13.65 8.07 -6.63
C TRP A 875 -14.67 8.88 -5.83
N MET A 876 -15.89 8.37 -5.81
CA MET A 876 -16.99 8.89 -5.02
C MET A 876 -17.46 7.84 -4.03
N LEU A 877 -17.62 8.26 -2.77
CA LEU A 877 -18.17 7.47 -1.68
C LEU A 877 -19.57 7.99 -1.33
N GLU A 878 -20.55 7.09 -1.30
CA GLU A 878 -21.94 7.32 -0.92
C GLU A 878 -22.36 6.40 0.22
N GLY A 879 -23.48 6.66 0.87
CA GLY A 879 -24.12 5.74 1.83
C GLY A 879 -23.64 5.85 3.28
N PHE A 880 -22.75 6.79 3.60
CA PHE A 880 -22.22 6.98 4.97
C PHE A 880 -23.15 7.76 5.92
N HIS A 881 -24.38 8.12 5.49
CA HIS A 881 -25.35 8.92 6.28
C HIS A 881 -25.99 8.20 7.46
N HIS A 882 -26.22 6.89 7.37
CA HIS A 882 -26.94 6.16 8.42
C HIS A 882 -26.20 6.11 9.75
N ALA A 883 -24.90 6.18 9.74
CA ALA A 883 -24.07 6.19 10.95
C ALA A 883 -24.12 7.49 11.75
N MET A 884 -24.74 8.55 11.21
CA MET A 884 -24.70 9.90 11.79
C MET A 884 -26.03 10.37 12.40
N HIS A 885 -27.12 9.63 12.21
CA HIS A 885 -28.46 9.99 12.72
C HIS A 885 -28.95 9.11 13.87
N SER A 886 -28.27 8.05 14.24
CA SER A 886 -28.53 7.37 15.52
C SER A 886 -28.04 8.25 16.65
N LYS A 887 -28.98 8.75 17.42
CA LYS A 887 -28.88 9.74 18.51
C LYS A 887 -27.86 9.40 19.58
#